data_bb41c0567b7a5e6102bdfeaffde06995
#
_entry.id   bb41c0567b7a5e6102bdfeaffde06995
#
_cell.length_a   1.000
_cell.length_b   1.000
_cell.length_c   1.000
_cell.angle_alpha   90.00
_cell.angle_beta   90.00
_cell.angle_gamma   90.00
#
_symmetry.space_group_name_H-M   'P 1'
#
loop_
_entity.id
_entity.type
_entity.pdbx_description
1 polymer ?
#
loop_
_entity_poly.entity_id
_entity_poly.type
_entity_poly.pdbx_seq_one_letter_code
_entity_poly.pdbx_strand_id
1 'polypeptide(L)'
;MAGREYPLDRTRNIGIMAHIDAGKTTLTERILYYTGVNYKIGYTHDGTATMDWMEQEQERGITITSAATTCHWTLEDHHKPKAGALEHRINIIDTPGHVDFTVEVERSLRVLDGAVGVFDAKAGVEPQSENVWRQADTYNVPRMAFINKMDKMGADFFYSVQTIIDRLGKNAIPVQIPIGKESDFIGLIDLFEMDAYYYKDDKGEDIEITTIPDDLKELADKWHENLVEKICELDDDLMMMYLEGEEPSIDEMKKVLRRATIACEAVPVFLGSAYKNKGVQKMLDGVIEYMPAPTDIPDITGVDPEGNDVVRHSSDEEPFAALAFKIMTDPFVGKLAFFRVYSGTLNSGSYVLNATKDKKERVGRIVQMHANARKEIDKVYAGDIAAAVGFKVTTTGDTICDEQHPVILESMEFPEPVIELAIEPKTKNDQGKMGEALAKLAEEDPTFRAHTDKETGQTIIAGMGELHLEVIVDRLLREFKVEANVGAPQVAYKETFTKAVDVDSKYAKQSGGRGQYGHCKVKFEPMDPNGEETFKFESTVVGGAIPKEYIPAVGEGIEEAAKAGILGGYPVLGVHANVYDGSYHEVDSSEMAFHIAGSMAFKDAMAKANPVLLEPIMKVEVTMPEEYLGDVIGSLNAKRGQIEGMDDIGGGKIVRAFVPLAEMFGYSTELRSSTQGRGNYSMFFERYAQCPKSVQEKVIAEKSK
;
A
#
# COMPACT_ATOMS: atom_id res chain seq x y z
N MET A 1 -36.41 -5.20 15.21
CA MET A 1 -35.26 -4.96 14.33
C MET A 1 -34.19 -5.92 14.82
N ALA A 2 -33.64 -6.77 13.95
CA ALA A 2 -32.52 -7.63 14.33
C ALA A 2 -31.33 -6.71 14.63
N GLY A 3 -30.82 -6.79 15.84
CA GLY A 3 -29.62 -6.07 16.24
C GLY A 3 -28.38 -6.63 15.52
N ARG A 4 -27.24 -6.02 15.74
CA ARG A 4 -25.92 -6.47 15.28
C ARG A 4 -25.68 -7.94 15.70
N GLU A 5 -25.20 -8.76 14.76
CA GLU A 5 -24.93 -10.18 15.02
C GLU A 5 -23.69 -10.37 15.93
N TYR A 6 -22.63 -9.60 15.65
CA TYR A 6 -21.38 -9.59 16.44
C TYR A 6 -21.14 -8.20 17.02
N PRO A 7 -20.96 -8.05 18.34
CA PRO A 7 -20.55 -6.80 18.96
C PRO A 7 -19.17 -6.32 18.46
N LEU A 8 -18.90 -5.02 18.59
CA LEU A 8 -17.66 -4.41 18.15
C LEU A 8 -16.42 -5.02 18.81
N ASP A 9 -16.48 -5.29 20.11
CA ASP A 9 -15.40 -5.91 20.89
C ASP A 9 -15.04 -7.33 20.41
N ARG A 10 -15.97 -8.01 19.71
CA ARG A 10 -15.78 -9.32 19.10
C ARG A 10 -15.56 -9.28 17.58
N THR A 11 -15.22 -8.15 17.05
CA THR A 11 -14.84 -7.97 15.64
C THR A 11 -13.34 -7.72 15.53
N ARG A 12 -12.69 -8.32 14.52
CA ARG A 12 -11.28 -8.08 14.19
C ARG A 12 -11.18 -7.79 12.70
N ASN A 13 -10.52 -6.70 12.34
CA ASN A 13 -10.23 -6.35 10.95
C ASN A 13 -8.73 -6.44 10.76
N ILE A 14 -8.25 -7.52 10.18
CA ILE A 14 -6.83 -7.80 10.07
C ILE A 14 -6.38 -7.91 8.61
N GLY A 15 -5.14 -7.49 8.37
CA GLY A 15 -4.41 -7.74 7.13
C GLY A 15 -3.40 -8.85 7.30
N ILE A 16 -3.15 -9.57 6.22
CA ILE A 16 -2.01 -10.49 6.16
C ILE A 16 -1.00 -9.90 5.19
N MET A 17 0.17 -9.56 5.71
CA MET A 17 1.26 -8.94 4.96
C MET A 17 2.50 -9.81 4.99
N ALA A 18 3.20 -9.91 3.87
CA ALA A 18 4.35 -10.77 3.73
C ALA A 18 5.23 -10.38 2.55
N HIS A 19 6.49 -10.79 2.59
CA HIS A 19 7.33 -10.86 1.40
C HIS A 19 6.77 -11.89 0.39
N ILE A 20 7.12 -11.74 -0.90
CA ILE A 20 6.82 -12.72 -1.94
C ILE A 20 7.35 -14.09 -1.47
N ASP A 21 6.58 -15.12 -1.70
CA ASP A 21 6.90 -16.50 -1.31
C ASP A 21 7.04 -16.77 0.19
N ALA A 22 6.79 -15.83 1.10
CA ALA A 22 6.79 -16.12 2.55
C ALA A 22 5.64 -17.06 2.98
N GLY A 23 4.69 -17.32 2.08
CA GLY A 23 3.59 -18.25 2.29
C GLY A 23 2.29 -17.60 2.76
N LYS A 24 2.10 -16.34 2.43
CA LYS A 24 0.90 -15.56 2.74
C LYS A 24 -0.39 -16.25 2.30
N THR A 25 -0.54 -16.51 1.01
CA THR A 25 -1.74 -17.16 0.45
C THR A 25 -1.97 -18.55 1.07
N THR A 26 -0.90 -19.31 1.30
CA THR A 26 -1.01 -20.60 1.98
C THR A 26 -1.54 -20.44 3.39
N LEU A 27 -1.08 -19.43 4.15
CA LEU A 27 -1.58 -19.15 5.49
C LEU A 27 -3.06 -18.77 5.46
N THR A 28 -3.45 -17.86 4.56
CA THR A 28 -4.84 -17.43 4.41
C THR A 28 -5.77 -18.61 4.08
N GLU A 29 -5.36 -19.50 3.17
CA GLU A 29 -6.12 -20.72 2.84
C GLU A 29 -6.28 -21.65 4.06
N ARG A 30 -5.28 -21.75 4.93
CA ARG A 30 -5.39 -22.52 6.18
C ARG A 30 -6.34 -21.87 7.18
N ILE A 31 -6.30 -20.56 7.29
CA ILE A 31 -7.26 -19.82 8.12
C ILE A 31 -8.69 -20.11 7.62
N LEU A 32 -8.95 -20.03 6.33
CA LEU A 32 -10.27 -20.30 5.75
C LEU A 32 -10.71 -21.76 5.97
N TYR A 33 -9.78 -22.70 5.94
CA TYR A 33 -10.05 -24.10 6.23
C TYR A 33 -10.44 -24.32 7.70
N TYR A 34 -9.61 -23.87 8.66
CA TYR A 34 -9.88 -24.06 10.08
C TYR A 34 -11.10 -23.28 10.59
N THR A 35 -11.43 -22.19 9.97
CA THR A 35 -12.66 -21.40 10.30
C THR A 35 -13.91 -21.95 9.57
N GLY A 36 -13.80 -23.04 8.81
CA GLY A 36 -14.93 -23.69 8.15
C GLY A 36 -15.50 -22.94 6.95
N VAL A 37 -14.83 -21.90 6.46
CA VAL A 37 -15.20 -21.20 5.23
C VAL A 37 -14.96 -22.07 4.01
N ASN A 38 -13.81 -22.79 3.99
CA ASN A 38 -13.47 -23.77 2.97
C ASN A 38 -13.56 -25.19 3.52
N TYR A 39 -14.17 -26.09 2.74
CA TYR A 39 -14.26 -27.52 3.07
C TYR A 39 -13.03 -28.33 2.62
N LYS A 40 -12.17 -27.74 1.79
CA LYS A 40 -10.95 -28.36 1.28
C LYS A 40 -9.78 -27.40 1.45
N ILE A 41 -8.63 -27.97 1.73
CA ILE A 41 -7.37 -27.24 1.78
C ILE A 41 -6.98 -26.86 0.34
N GLY A 42 -6.92 -25.56 0.04
CA GLY A 42 -6.40 -25.03 -1.22
C GLY A 42 -4.87 -25.02 -1.24
N TYR A 43 -4.28 -25.20 -2.42
CA TYR A 43 -2.85 -25.14 -2.65
C TYR A 43 -2.54 -24.12 -3.77
N THR A 44 -1.61 -23.22 -3.53
CA THR A 44 -1.20 -22.20 -4.49
C THR A 44 -0.57 -22.82 -5.75
N HIS A 45 0.22 -23.88 -5.60
CA HIS A 45 0.88 -24.56 -6.72
C HIS A 45 -0.09 -25.28 -7.67
N ASP A 46 -1.27 -25.64 -7.20
CA ASP A 46 -2.28 -26.34 -7.97
C ASP A 46 -3.36 -25.40 -8.53
N GLY A 47 -3.21 -24.07 -8.32
CA GLY A 47 -4.19 -23.06 -8.74
C GLY A 47 -5.55 -23.20 -8.06
N THR A 48 -5.60 -23.85 -6.89
CA THR A 48 -6.85 -24.10 -6.14
C THR A 48 -7.07 -23.16 -4.97
N ALA A 49 -6.21 -22.14 -4.82
CA ALA A 49 -6.32 -21.13 -3.78
C ALA A 49 -7.56 -20.24 -4.02
N THR A 50 -8.35 -20.06 -2.98
CA THR A 50 -9.65 -19.37 -3.05
C THR A 50 -9.50 -17.84 -3.09
N MET A 51 -8.45 -17.32 -2.43
CA MET A 51 -8.20 -15.88 -2.35
C MET A 51 -7.51 -15.32 -3.59
N ASP A 52 -6.69 -16.11 -4.28
CA ASP A 52 -6.11 -15.76 -5.58
C ASP A 52 -7.14 -16.08 -6.68
N TRP A 53 -8.11 -15.19 -6.86
CA TRP A 53 -9.25 -15.41 -7.75
C TRP A 53 -8.97 -15.08 -9.22
N MET A 54 -7.94 -14.29 -9.51
CA MET A 54 -7.53 -13.96 -10.87
C MET A 54 -6.69 -15.10 -11.46
N GLU A 55 -6.95 -15.44 -12.73
CA GLU A 55 -6.13 -16.43 -13.45
C GLU A 55 -4.64 -16.07 -13.43
N GLN A 56 -4.31 -14.80 -13.50
CA GLN A 56 -2.94 -14.30 -13.43
C GLN A 56 -2.27 -14.52 -12.07
N GLU A 57 -3.02 -14.38 -10.98
CA GLU A 57 -2.54 -14.68 -9.63
C GLU A 57 -2.20 -16.17 -9.51
N GLN A 58 -3.08 -17.02 -10.01
CA GLN A 58 -2.89 -18.47 -10.00
C GLN A 58 -1.74 -18.92 -10.88
N GLU A 59 -1.60 -18.37 -12.09
CA GLU A 59 -0.52 -18.70 -13.02
C GLU A 59 0.86 -18.24 -12.53
N ARG A 60 0.92 -17.05 -11.91
CA ARG A 60 2.17 -16.45 -11.44
C ARG A 60 2.52 -16.83 -10.00
N GLY A 61 1.55 -17.36 -9.24
CA GLY A 61 1.70 -17.71 -7.82
C GLY A 61 1.89 -16.48 -6.90
N ILE A 62 1.41 -15.32 -7.32
CA ILE A 62 1.50 -14.07 -6.55
C ILE A 62 0.13 -13.42 -6.39
N THR A 63 -0.13 -12.81 -5.25
CA THR A 63 -1.31 -11.97 -5.05
C THR A 63 -1.09 -10.61 -5.71
N ILE A 64 -1.97 -10.21 -6.59
CA ILE A 64 -1.92 -8.95 -7.34
C ILE A 64 -2.88 -7.94 -6.72
N THR A 65 -4.12 -8.39 -6.43
CA THR A 65 -5.16 -7.54 -5.86
C THR A 65 -5.50 -7.98 -4.45
N SER A 66 -5.78 -7.01 -3.56
CA SER A 66 -6.26 -7.34 -2.22
C SER A 66 -7.64 -8.01 -2.30
N ALA A 67 -7.83 -9.09 -1.57
CA ALA A 67 -9.10 -9.79 -1.43
C ALA A 67 -9.58 -9.68 0.02
N ALA A 68 -10.88 -9.45 0.21
CA ALA A 68 -11.48 -9.39 1.53
C ALA A 68 -12.38 -10.58 1.77
N THR A 69 -12.29 -11.19 2.94
CA THR A 69 -13.17 -12.30 3.36
C THR A 69 -13.50 -12.19 4.84
N THR A 70 -14.63 -12.79 5.22
CA THR A 70 -15.06 -12.85 6.61
C THR A 70 -15.07 -14.30 7.08
N CYS A 71 -14.50 -14.54 8.23
CA CYS A 71 -14.50 -15.83 8.91
C CYS A 71 -14.80 -15.66 10.40
N HIS A 72 -14.96 -16.79 11.12
CA HIS A 72 -15.35 -16.81 12.51
C HIS A 72 -14.41 -17.73 13.28
N TRP A 73 -14.03 -17.32 14.50
CA TRP A 73 -13.17 -18.11 15.35
C TRP A 73 -13.57 -17.98 16.83
N THR A 74 -13.43 -19.07 17.56
CA THR A 74 -13.64 -19.10 19.01
C THR A 74 -12.34 -19.54 19.65
N LEU A 75 -11.90 -18.84 20.69
CA LEU A 75 -10.69 -19.23 21.45
C LEU A 75 -10.74 -20.71 21.82
N GLU A 76 -9.63 -21.38 21.57
CA GLU A 76 -9.45 -22.79 21.90
C GLU A 76 -8.69 -22.95 23.23
N ASP A 77 -9.14 -23.96 23.99
CA ASP A 77 -8.44 -24.50 25.12
C ASP A 77 -8.21 -25.98 24.84
N HIS A 78 -6.95 -26.41 24.73
CA HIS A 78 -6.58 -27.76 24.33
C HIS A 78 -7.30 -28.23 23.03
N HIS A 79 -7.31 -27.40 21.99
CA HIS A 79 -7.97 -27.63 20.68
C HIS A 79 -9.47 -27.90 20.75
N LYS A 80 -10.11 -27.42 21.78
CA LYS A 80 -11.57 -27.38 21.87
C LYS A 80 -12.00 -25.95 22.18
N PRO A 81 -13.17 -25.54 21.70
CA PRO A 81 -13.68 -24.23 22.09
C PRO A 81 -13.60 -24.06 23.61
N LYS A 82 -12.88 -23.03 24.07
CA LYS A 82 -12.71 -22.73 25.50
C LYS A 82 -14.09 -22.57 26.14
N ALA A 83 -14.32 -23.21 27.25
CA ALA A 83 -15.62 -23.15 27.93
C ALA A 83 -16.04 -21.72 28.25
N GLY A 84 -17.16 -21.28 27.70
CA GLY A 84 -17.67 -19.91 27.84
C GLY A 84 -17.02 -18.88 26.92
N ALA A 85 -16.09 -19.26 26.04
CA ALA A 85 -15.56 -18.36 25.03
C ALA A 85 -16.63 -18.01 23.99
N LEU A 86 -16.63 -16.76 23.57
CA LEU A 86 -17.56 -16.25 22.58
C LEU A 86 -16.91 -16.25 21.20
N GLU A 87 -17.71 -16.55 20.20
CA GLU A 87 -17.26 -16.50 18.80
C GLU A 87 -16.95 -15.07 18.36
N HIS A 88 -15.83 -14.90 17.67
CA HIS A 88 -15.39 -13.64 17.10
C HIS A 88 -15.54 -13.67 15.58
N ARG A 89 -15.90 -12.52 15.03
CA ARG A 89 -15.87 -12.30 13.58
C ARG A 89 -14.53 -11.70 13.19
N ILE A 90 -13.87 -12.31 12.23
CA ILE A 90 -12.58 -11.86 11.70
C ILE A 90 -12.78 -11.51 10.23
N ASN A 91 -12.59 -10.25 9.88
CA ASN A 91 -12.50 -9.79 8.51
C ASN A 91 -11.02 -9.77 8.12
N ILE A 92 -10.66 -10.51 7.08
CA ILE A 92 -9.30 -10.62 6.60
C ILE A 92 -9.20 -9.90 5.27
N ILE A 93 -8.21 -9.01 5.14
CA ILE A 93 -7.80 -8.44 3.87
C ILE A 93 -6.43 -9.05 3.52
N ASP A 94 -6.40 -9.83 2.46
CA ASP A 94 -5.16 -10.38 1.92
C ASP A 94 -4.50 -9.33 1.04
N THR A 95 -3.27 -8.91 1.36
CA THR A 95 -2.56 -7.84 0.67
C THR A 95 -1.53 -8.38 -0.31
N PRO A 96 -1.27 -7.72 -1.45
CA PRO A 96 -0.18 -8.11 -2.34
C PRO A 96 1.18 -8.08 -1.62
N GLY A 97 2.08 -8.96 -2.05
CA GLY A 97 3.47 -8.97 -1.54
C GLY A 97 4.47 -8.34 -2.50
N HIS A 98 4.06 -7.97 -3.72
CA HIS A 98 4.96 -7.44 -4.75
C HIS A 98 5.01 -5.91 -4.72
N VAL A 99 6.19 -5.36 -5.01
CA VAL A 99 6.49 -3.92 -4.95
C VAL A 99 5.64 -3.08 -5.88
N ASP A 100 5.39 -3.57 -7.09
CA ASP A 100 4.60 -2.85 -8.09
C ASP A 100 3.15 -2.64 -7.64
N PHE A 101 2.71 -3.37 -6.60
CA PHE A 101 1.38 -3.29 -6.01
C PHE A 101 1.39 -2.70 -4.59
N THR A 102 2.42 -1.93 -4.25
CA THR A 102 2.59 -1.28 -2.93
C THR A 102 1.37 -0.45 -2.52
N VAL A 103 0.74 0.20 -3.49
CA VAL A 103 -0.46 1.02 -3.26
C VAL A 103 -1.68 0.19 -2.83
N GLU A 104 -1.81 -1.06 -3.32
CA GLU A 104 -2.83 -1.98 -2.82
C GLU A 104 -2.61 -2.32 -1.34
N VAL A 105 -1.35 -2.48 -0.94
CA VAL A 105 -0.97 -2.70 0.46
C VAL A 105 -1.34 -1.48 1.30
N GLU A 106 -0.98 -0.28 0.86
CA GLU A 106 -1.23 0.97 1.56
C GLU A 106 -2.73 1.24 1.75
N ARG A 107 -3.52 1.06 0.70
CA ARG A 107 -5.00 1.14 0.76
C ARG A 107 -5.57 0.18 1.79
N SER A 108 -5.06 -1.03 1.83
CA SER A 108 -5.51 -2.04 2.78
C SER A 108 -5.11 -1.67 4.21
N LEU A 109 -3.87 -1.26 4.44
CA LEU A 109 -3.37 -0.86 5.76
C LEU A 109 -4.15 0.31 6.35
N ARG A 110 -4.62 1.24 5.52
CA ARG A 110 -5.41 2.40 5.97
C ARG A 110 -6.74 2.01 6.62
N VAL A 111 -7.31 0.88 6.25
CA VAL A 111 -8.63 0.43 6.72
C VAL A 111 -8.58 -0.75 7.70
N LEU A 112 -7.39 -1.24 8.00
CA LEU A 112 -7.17 -2.32 8.94
C LEU A 112 -7.00 -1.80 10.38
N ASP A 113 -7.43 -2.63 11.34
CA ASP A 113 -7.19 -2.37 12.76
C ASP A 113 -5.91 -3.04 13.25
N GLY A 114 -5.49 -4.11 12.58
CA GLY A 114 -4.25 -4.81 12.88
C GLY A 114 -3.77 -5.66 11.71
N ALA A 115 -2.55 -6.16 11.79
CA ALA A 115 -1.97 -6.99 10.73
C ALA A 115 -1.13 -8.15 11.28
N VAL A 116 -1.09 -9.25 10.51
CA VAL A 116 -0.20 -10.38 10.73
C VAL A 116 0.94 -10.32 9.72
N GLY A 117 2.15 -10.07 10.19
CA GLY A 117 3.37 -10.11 9.38
C GLY A 117 3.88 -11.54 9.28
N VAL A 118 3.93 -12.09 8.06
CA VAL A 118 4.40 -13.45 7.80
C VAL A 118 5.84 -13.41 7.31
N PHE A 119 6.73 -14.10 8.00
CA PHE A 119 8.16 -14.18 7.70
C PHE A 119 8.57 -15.60 7.36
N ASP A 120 9.48 -15.77 6.42
CA ASP A 120 10.10 -17.07 6.13
C ASP A 120 11.12 -17.42 7.22
N ALA A 121 10.99 -18.57 7.84
CA ALA A 121 11.88 -19.01 8.93
C ALA A 121 13.36 -19.12 8.52
N LYS A 122 13.65 -19.23 7.23
CA LYS A 122 15.03 -19.28 6.70
C LYS A 122 15.58 -17.88 6.46
N ALA A 123 14.80 -17.00 5.86
CA ALA A 123 15.26 -15.67 5.44
C ALA A 123 15.09 -14.59 6.53
N GLY A 124 14.12 -14.78 7.42
CA GLY A 124 13.74 -13.75 8.39
C GLY A 124 13.12 -12.52 7.72
N VAL A 125 13.51 -11.33 8.15
CA VAL A 125 13.05 -10.08 7.53
C VAL A 125 13.76 -9.87 6.20
N GLU A 126 12.98 -9.82 5.14
CA GLU A 126 13.40 -9.54 3.77
C GLU A 126 13.03 -8.10 3.38
N PRO A 127 13.64 -7.54 2.32
CA PRO A 127 13.45 -6.14 1.93
C PRO A 127 12.00 -5.71 1.75
N GLN A 128 11.19 -6.56 1.12
CA GLN A 128 9.77 -6.25 0.93
C GLN A 128 9.00 -6.30 2.25
N SER A 129 9.36 -7.22 3.16
CA SER A 129 8.79 -7.26 4.51
C SER A 129 9.06 -5.95 5.25
N GLU A 130 10.29 -5.42 5.14
CA GLU A 130 10.69 -4.16 5.76
C GLU A 130 9.88 -2.99 5.21
N ASN A 131 9.67 -2.94 3.89
CA ASN A 131 8.90 -1.87 3.27
C ASN A 131 7.42 -1.88 3.69
N VAL A 132 6.77 -3.05 3.61
CA VAL A 132 5.37 -3.19 4.05
C VAL A 132 5.24 -2.90 5.55
N TRP A 133 6.25 -3.24 6.35
CA TRP A 133 6.28 -2.94 7.77
C TRP A 133 6.36 -1.43 8.04
N ARG A 134 7.20 -0.69 7.29
CA ARG A 134 7.29 0.78 7.37
C ARG A 134 5.99 1.45 6.98
N GLN A 135 5.31 0.98 5.93
CA GLN A 135 3.99 1.49 5.58
C GLN A 135 2.98 1.28 6.71
N ALA A 136 3.01 0.11 7.37
CA ALA A 136 2.18 -0.12 8.53
C ALA A 136 2.55 0.78 9.74
N ASP A 137 3.81 1.19 9.88
CA ASP A 137 4.23 2.19 10.86
C ASP A 137 3.63 3.57 10.58
N THR A 138 3.53 3.98 9.31
CA THR A 138 2.92 5.26 8.92
C THR A 138 1.47 5.38 9.41
N TYR A 139 0.73 4.28 9.38
CA TYR A 139 -0.67 4.25 9.82
C TYR A 139 -0.84 3.75 11.26
N ASN A 140 0.24 3.55 12.01
CA ASN A 140 0.23 3.02 13.38
C ASN A 140 -0.60 1.73 13.53
N VAL A 141 -0.49 0.83 12.56
CA VAL A 141 -1.24 -0.44 12.55
C VAL A 141 -0.61 -1.43 13.54
N PRO A 142 -1.31 -1.89 14.58
CA PRO A 142 -0.85 -2.95 15.48
C PRO A 142 -0.52 -4.23 14.73
N ARG A 143 0.56 -4.90 15.12
CA ARG A 143 1.05 -6.09 14.40
C ARG A 143 1.43 -7.22 15.33
N MET A 144 1.24 -8.43 14.81
CA MET A 144 1.85 -9.65 15.31
C MET A 144 2.66 -10.32 14.20
N ALA A 145 3.63 -11.14 14.54
CA ALA A 145 4.47 -11.84 13.58
C ALA A 145 4.17 -13.35 13.58
N PHE A 146 4.20 -13.95 12.41
CA PHE A 146 4.12 -15.39 12.22
C PHE A 146 5.34 -15.89 11.44
N ILE A 147 6.22 -16.63 12.10
CA ILE A 147 7.39 -17.23 11.46
C ILE A 147 6.95 -18.53 10.80
N ASN A 148 6.81 -18.47 9.49
CA ASN A 148 6.28 -19.54 8.64
C ASN A 148 7.40 -20.41 8.06
N LYS A 149 7.02 -21.57 7.52
CA LYS A 149 7.92 -22.51 6.84
C LYS A 149 9.00 -23.11 7.75
N MET A 150 8.67 -23.38 8.99
CA MET A 150 9.55 -24.06 9.95
C MET A 150 10.00 -25.44 9.48
N ASP A 151 9.31 -26.04 8.48
CA ASP A 151 9.59 -27.31 7.85
C ASP A 151 10.66 -27.26 6.75
N LYS A 152 11.07 -26.06 6.31
CA LYS A 152 12.04 -25.90 5.23
C LYS A 152 13.49 -26.05 5.70
N MET A 153 14.34 -26.57 4.83
CA MET A 153 15.78 -26.65 5.06
C MET A 153 16.38 -25.26 5.27
N GLY A 154 17.13 -25.09 6.36
CA GLY A 154 17.69 -23.80 6.79
C GLY A 154 16.76 -22.97 7.66
N ALA A 155 15.60 -23.49 8.07
CA ALA A 155 14.69 -22.78 8.97
C ALA A 155 15.32 -22.58 10.35
N ASP A 156 15.30 -21.34 10.85
CA ASP A 156 15.78 -20.93 12.17
C ASP A 156 14.86 -19.86 12.77
N PHE A 157 14.07 -20.27 13.75
CA PHE A 157 13.13 -19.40 14.44
C PHE A 157 13.82 -18.25 15.15
N PHE A 158 14.87 -18.54 15.91
CA PHE A 158 15.56 -17.56 16.75
C PHE A 158 16.28 -16.50 15.90
N TYR A 159 16.91 -16.94 14.81
CA TYR A 159 17.47 -16.03 13.82
C TYR A 159 16.39 -15.11 13.23
N SER A 160 15.24 -15.65 12.86
CA SER A 160 14.15 -14.87 12.27
C SER A 160 13.61 -13.82 13.26
N VAL A 161 13.44 -14.18 14.53
CA VAL A 161 13.06 -13.24 15.60
C VAL A 161 14.11 -12.13 15.76
N GLN A 162 15.40 -12.51 15.74
CA GLN A 162 16.49 -11.53 15.85
C GLN A 162 16.48 -10.53 14.68
N THR A 163 16.16 -10.99 13.44
CA THR A 163 16.05 -10.07 12.30
C THR A 163 14.91 -9.06 12.45
N ILE A 164 13.81 -9.40 13.13
CA ILE A 164 12.73 -8.46 13.43
C ILE A 164 13.24 -7.36 14.38
N ILE A 165 14.02 -7.74 15.39
CA ILE A 165 14.63 -6.79 16.34
C ILE A 165 15.63 -5.88 15.64
N ASP A 166 16.57 -6.47 14.89
CA ASP A 166 17.71 -5.75 14.32
C ASP A 166 17.33 -4.87 13.12
N ARG A 167 16.45 -5.36 12.24
CA ARG A 167 16.11 -4.67 10.99
C ARG A 167 14.88 -3.80 11.09
N LEU A 168 13.88 -4.23 11.86
CA LEU A 168 12.64 -3.47 12.04
C LEU A 168 12.68 -2.59 13.30
N GLY A 169 13.69 -2.77 14.16
CA GLY A 169 13.81 -2.02 15.40
C GLY A 169 12.64 -2.23 16.37
N LYS A 170 12.00 -3.42 16.34
CA LYS A 170 10.77 -3.69 17.08
C LYS A 170 11.04 -4.62 18.27
N ASN A 171 10.26 -4.44 19.32
CA ASN A 171 10.28 -5.32 20.49
C ASN A 171 9.50 -6.60 20.15
N ALA A 172 10.17 -7.54 19.50
CA ALA A 172 9.60 -8.85 19.17
C ALA A 172 9.62 -9.76 20.42
N ILE A 173 8.44 -10.24 20.80
CA ILE A 173 8.26 -11.07 21.99
C ILE A 173 7.74 -12.45 21.56
N PRO A 174 8.60 -13.48 21.52
CA PRO A 174 8.18 -14.84 21.26
C PRO A 174 7.22 -15.32 22.35
N VAL A 175 6.04 -15.76 21.93
CA VAL A 175 5.04 -16.39 22.82
C VAL A 175 5.06 -17.92 22.67
N GLN A 176 5.86 -18.42 21.74
CA GLN A 176 6.05 -19.84 21.43
C GLN A 176 7.49 -20.09 21.02
N ILE A 177 7.96 -21.34 21.18
CA ILE A 177 9.19 -21.84 20.62
C ILE A 177 8.96 -23.14 19.87
N PRO A 178 9.76 -23.48 18.82
CA PRO A 178 9.54 -24.69 18.02
C PRO A 178 10.01 -25.97 18.72
N ILE A 179 9.31 -27.08 18.44
CA ILE A 179 9.78 -28.43 18.73
C ILE A 179 10.34 -29.01 17.43
N GLY A 180 11.66 -29.09 17.36
CA GLY A 180 12.34 -29.47 16.14
C GLY A 180 12.45 -28.35 15.11
N LYS A 181 13.13 -28.60 14.01
CA LYS A 181 13.30 -27.69 12.87
C LYS A 181 13.42 -28.49 11.58
N GLU A 182 13.16 -27.84 10.44
CA GLU A 182 13.21 -28.46 9.12
C GLU A 182 12.30 -29.71 9.05
N SER A 183 12.83 -30.85 8.57
CA SER A 183 12.07 -32.12 8.50
C SER A 183 11.58 -32.61 9.87
N ASP A 184 12.25 -32.21 10.95
CA ASP A 184 11.97 -32.64 12.31
C ASP A 184 11.05 -31.66 13.06
N PHE A 185 10.52 -30.63 12.37
CA PHE A 185 9.52 -29.73 12.94
C PHE A 185 8.20 -30.47 13.15
N ILE A 186 7.91 -30.82 14.39
CA ILE A 186 6.75 -31.65 14.78
C ILE A 186 5.74 -30.92 15.65
N GLY A 187 6.11 -29.76 16.21
CA GLY A 187 5.22 -29.05 17.12
C GLY A 187 5.80 -27.75 17.65
N LEU A 188 5.19 -27.24 18.68
CA LEU A 188 5.57 -26.00 19.36
C LEU A 188 5.37 -26.11 20.87
N ILE A 189 6.05 -25.25 21.61
CA ILE A 189 5.85 -25.05 23.05
C ILE A 189 5.20 -23.69 23.22
N ASP A 190 4.07 -23.67 23.93
CA ASP A 190 3.42 -22.44 24.38
C ASP A 190 4.14 -21.92 25.65
N LEU A 191 4.67 -20.72 25.59
CA LEU A 191 5.47 -20.16 26.67
C LEU A 191 4.64 -19.57 27.82
N PHE A 192 3.34 -19.32 27.64
CA PHE A 192 2.45 -18.94 28.74
C PHE A 192 2.00 -20.15 29.55
N GLU A 193 1.48 -21.17 28.86
CA GLU A 193 0.93 -22.35 29.50
C GLU A 193 2.03 -23.37 29.89
N MET A 194 3.22 -23.26 29.29
CA MET A 194 4.34 -24.19 29.45
C MET A 194 3.98 -25.62 29.07
N ASP A 195 3.23 -25.77 28.00
CA ASP A 195 2.79 -27.04 27.40
C ASP A 195 3.37 -27.26 26.02
N ALA A 196 3.60 -28.52 25.67
CA ALA A 196 4.09 -28.95 24.36
C ALA A 196 2.95 -29.46 23.47
N TYR A 197 2.84 -28.91 22.26
CA TYR A 197 1.83 -29.22 21.26
C TYR A 197 2.45 -30.02 20.11
N TYR A 198 2.03 -31.28 19.93
CA TYR A 198 2.50 -32.16 18.87
C TYR A 198 1.41 -32.41 17.84
N TYR A 199 1.69 -32.08 16.60
CA TYR A 199 0.79 -32.31 15.47
C TYR A 199 0.98 -33.72 14.94
N LYS A 200 -0.02 -34.58 15.08
CA LYS A 200 0.05 -36.03 14.78
C LYS A 200 -0.41 -36.39 13.37
N ASP A 201 -1.23 -35.55 12.75
CA ASP A 201 -1.76 -35.76 11.42
C ASP A 201 -1.31 -34.67 10.41
N ASP A 202 -1.48 -34.97 9.13
CA ASP A 202 -1.10 -34.04 8.04
C ASP A 202 -2.08 -32.88 7.88
N LYS A 203 -3.26 -32.92 8.51
CA LYS A 203 -4.25 -31.85 8.45
C LYS A 203 -4.15 -30.85 9.60
N GLY A 204 -3.36 -31.16 10.63
CA GLY A 204 -3.22 -30.36 11.83
C GLY A 204 -4.48 -30.34 12.72
N GLU A 205 -5.34 -31.36 12.63
CA GLU A 205 -6.56 -31.51 13.42
C GLU A 205 -6.35 -32.39 14.66
N ASP A 206 -5.42 -33.34 14.61
CA ASP A 206 -5.05 -34.22 15.72
C ASP A 206 -3.80 -33.67 16.42
N ILE A 207 -4.01 -33.01 17.56
CA ILE A 207 -2.94 -32.37 18.31
C ILE A 207 -2.89 -32.95 19.71
N GLU A 208 -1.74 -33.53 20.04
CA GLU A 208 -1.44 -34.04 21.36
C GLU A 208 -0.77 -32.95 22.20
N ILE A 209 -1.35 -32.64 23.36
CA ILE A 209 -0.81 -31.69 24.31
C ILE A 209 -0.24 -32.46 25.51
N THR A 210 1.04 -32.22 25.78
CA THR A 210 1.77 -32.91 26.83
C THR A 210 2.69 -31.95 27.59
N THR A 211 3.27 -32.47 28.67
CA THR A 211 4.36 -31.76 29.36
C THR A 211 5.59 -31.63 28.44
N ILE A 212 6.33 -30.56 28.64
CA ILE A 212 7.56 -30.26 27.86
C ILE A 212 8.58 -31.41 28.04
N PRO A 213 9.18 -31.93 26.96
CA PRO A 213 10.23 -32.92 27.01
C PRO A 213 11.45 -32.43 27.81
N ASP A 214 12.09 -33.34 28.52
CA ASP A 214 13.23 -33.01 29.40
C ASP A 214 14.40 -32.33 28.67
N ASP A 215 14.62 -32.69 27.39
CA ASP A 215 15.67 -32.12 26.54
C ASP A 215 15.36 -30.69 26.07
N LEU A 216 14.11 -30.29 26.10
CA LEU A 216 13.67 -28.91 25.75
C LEU A 216 13.31 -28.06 26.95
N LYS A 217 13.29 -28.64 28.14
CA LYS A 217 12.82 -27.95 29.35
C LYS A 217 13.69 -26.73 29.69
N GLU A 218 15.01 -26.87 29.67
CA GLU A 218 15.93 -25.75 29.94
C GLU A 218 15.75 -24.61 28.94
N LEU A 219 15.54 -24.94 27.66
CA LEU A 219 15.28 -23.94 26.62
C LEU A 219 13.93 -23.26 26.83
N ALA A 220 12.90 -24.03 27.18
CA ALA A 220 11.57 -23.50 27.43
C ALA A 220 11.54 -22.58 28.66
N ASP A 221 12.16 -23.02 29.76
CA ASP A 221 12.27 -22.21 30.99
C ASP A 221 12.98 -20.88 30.72
N LYS A 222 14.09 -20.89 29.96
CA LYS A 222 14.82 -19.69 29.55
C LYS A 222 13.94 -18.72 28.74
N TRP A 223 13.18 -19.23 27.78
CA TRP A 223 12.33 -18.39 26.94
C TRP A 223 11.05 -17.95 27.64
N HIS A 224 10.54 -18.73 28.57
CA HIS A 224 9.47 -18.31 29.48
C HIS A 224 9.93 -17.15 30.37
N GLU A 225 11.10 -17.27 31.01
CA GLU A 225 11.68 -16.18 31.81
C GLU A 225 11.89 -14.90 30.96
N ASN A 226 12.40 -15.04 29.73
CA ASN A 226 12.51 -13.92 28.80
C ASN A 226 11.14 -13.31 28.44
N LEU A 227 10.10 -14.14 28.25
CA LEU A 227 8.74 -13.67 28.00
C LEU A 227 8.22 -12.84 29.19
N VAL A 228 8.36 -13.36 30.40
CA VAL A 228 7.91 -12.68 31.63
C VAL A 228 8.65 -11.36 31.81
N GLU A 229 9.98 -11.35 31.67
CA GLU A 229 10.81 -10.15 31.78
C GLU A 229 10.38 -9.09 30.77
N LYS A 230 10.26 -9.47 29.48
CA LYS A 230 9.86 -8.56 28.42
C LYS A 230 8.46 -7.97 28.60
N ILE A 231 7.52 -8.74 29.13
CA ILE A 231 6.17 -8.23 29.43
C ILE A 231 6.20 -7.32 30.65
N CYS A 232 6.95 -7.66 31.69
CA CYS A 232 7.11 -6.81 32.88
C CYS A 232 7.77 -5.46 32.55
N GLU A 233 8.70 -5.41 31.58
CA GLU A 233 9.28 -4.15 31.07
C GLU A 233 8.24 -3.18 30.49
N LEU A 234 7.06 -3.66 30.11
CA LEU A 234 5.97 -2.88 29.50
C LEU A 234 4.96 -2.33 30.52
N ASP A 235 5.09 -2.67 31.81
CA ASP A 235 4.13 -2.27 32.84
C ASP A 235 4.81 -2.13 34.20
N ASP A 236 4.70 -0.93 34.78
CA ASP A 236 5.37 -0.62 36.08
C ASP A 236 4.88 -1.49 37.23
N ASP A 237 3.60 -1.84 37.29
CA ASP A 237 3.04 -2.68 38.34
C ASP A 237 3.54 -4.13 38.22
N LEU A 238 3.57 -4.67 36.99
CA LEU A 238 4.12 -6.02 36.77
C LEU A 238 5.65 -6.04 37.01
N MET A 239 6.35 -4.97 36.67
CA MET A 239 7.78 -4.86 36.94
C MET A 239 8.06 -4.87 38.45
N MET A 240 7.25 -4.20 39.25
CA MET A 240 7.39 -4.23 40.71
C MET A 240 7.17 -5.63 41.27
N MET A 241 6.13 -6.35 40.83
CA MET A 241 5.88 -7.74 41.22
C MET A 241 7.08 -8.65 40.90
N TYR A 242 7.58 -8.53 39.67
CA TYR A 242 8.74 -9.30 39.17
C TYR A 242 9.99 -9.05 40.01
N LEU A 243 10.28 -7.80 40.38
CA LEU A 243 11.42 -7.41 41.22
C LEU A 243 11.27 -7.91 42.69
N GLU A 244 10.05 -8.07 43.17
CA GLU A 244 9.75 -8.67 44.45
C GLU A 244 9.84 -10.21 44.47
N GLY A 245 10.03 -10.81 43.27
CA GLY A 245 10.15 -12.26 43.07
C GLY A 245 8.79 -12.95 42.94
N GLU A 246 7.74 -12.20 42.64
CA GLU A 246 6.41 -12.72 42.32
C GLU A 246 6.23 -12.74 40.79
N GLU A 247 5.77 -13.86 40.26
CA GLU A 247 5.44 -13.98 38.86
C GLU A 247 4.00 -13.55 38.60
N PRO A 248 3.75 -12.61 37.65
CA PRO A 248 2.39 -12.19 37.29
C PRO A 248 1.57 -13.37 36.71
N SER A 249 0.27 -13.33 36.92
CA SER A 249 -0.62 -14.34 36.31
C SER A 249 -0.62 -14.25 34.78
N ILE A 250 -0.91 -15.36 34.12
CA ILE A 250 -1.01 -15.43 32.65
C ILE A 250 -2.01 -14.41 32.12
N ASP A 251 -3.15 -14.23 32.78
CA ASP A 251 -4.18 -13.26 32.37
C ASP A 251 -3.69 -11.81 32.44
N GLU A 252 -2.91 -11.46 33.44
CA GLU A 252 -2.30 -10.12 33.58
C GLU A 252 -1.26 -9.90 32.49
N MET A 253 -0.37 -10.86 32.28
CA MET A 253 0.64 -10.81 31.24
C MET A 253 0.01 -10.66 29.84
N LYS A 254 -1.02 -11.44 29.52
CA LYS A 254 -1.74 -11.35 28.23
C LYS A 254 -2.43 -10.00 28.04
N LYS A 255 -3.00 -9.41 29.12
CA LYS A 255 -3.59 -8.06 29.06
C LYS A 255 -2.55 -6.99 28.75
N VAL A 256 -1.40 -7.04 29.41
CA VAL A 256 -0.31 -6.09 29.17
C VAL A 256 0.26 -6.25 27.77
N LEU A 257 0.50 -7.48 27.31
CA LEU A 257 0.97 -7.74 25.95
C LEU A 257 -0.04 -7.26 24.90
N ARG A 258 -1.36 -7.47 25.11
CA ARG A 258 -2.39 -6.91 24.26
C ARG A 258 -2.33 -5.38 24.19
N ARG A 259 -2.28 -4.71 25.32
CA ARG A 259 -2.18 -3.25 25.39
C ARG A 259 -0.95 -2.73 24.64
N ALA A 260 0.22 -3.33 24.87
CA ALA A 260 1.46 -2.96 24.23
C ALA A 260 1.45 -3.25 22.70
N THR A 261 0.79 -4.33 22.29
CA THR A 261 0.62 -4.64 20.87
C THR A 261 -0.27 -3.59 20.16
N ILE A 262 -1.38 -3.20 20.80
CA ILE A 262 -2.28 -2.17 20.26
C ILE A 262 -1.57 -0.80 20.22
N ALA A 263 -0.71 -0.49 21.20
CA ALA A 263 0.11 0.70 21.20
C ALA A 263 1.34 0.66 20.26
N CYS A 264 1.52 -0.44 19.51
CA CYS A 264 2.69 -0.69 18.64
C CYS A 264 4.04 -0.73 19.39
N GLU A 265 4.04 -0.98 20.70
CA GLU A 265 5.23 -1.09 21.58
C GLU A 265 5.82 -2.50 21.58
N ALA A 266 5.02 -3.51 21.29
CA ALA A 266 5.43 -4.91 21.25
C ALA A 266 4.84 -5.65 20.05
N VAL A 267 5.54 -6.69 19.61
CA VAL A 267 5.12 -7.58 18.52
C VAL A 267 5.13 -9.01 19.02
N PRO A 268 3.98 -9.61 19.34
CA PRO A 268 3.89 -11.03 19.68
C PRO A 268 4.34 -11.89 18.49
N VAL A 269 5.21 -12.87 18.72
CA VAL A 269 5.74 -13.73 17.66
C VAL A 269 5.26 -15.15 17.82
N PHE A 270 4.58 -15.63 16.80
CA PHE A 270 4.09 -17.00 16.63
C PHE A 270 4.93 -17.74 15.60
N LEU A 271 4.80 -19.04 15.55
CA LEU A 271 5.53 -19.88 14.60
C LEU A 271 4.68 -21.03 14.04
N GLY A 272 5.09 -21.52 12.88
CA GLY A 272 4.45 -22.66 12.29
C GLY A 272 4.92 -23.01 10.88
N SER A 273 4.17 -23.89 10.27
CA SER A 273 4.25 -24.21 8.85
C SER A 273 2.84 -24.28 8.29
N ALA A 274 2.43 -23.24 7.58
CA ALA A 274 1.13 -23.22 6.92
C ALA A 274 1.01 -24.37 5.89
N TYR A 275 2.09 -24.71 5.20
CA TYR A 275 2.11 -25.81 4.24
C TYR A 275 1.89 -27.18 4.91
N LYS A 276 2.47 -27.39 6.09
CA LYS A 276 2.33 -28.62 6.89
C LYS A 276 1.17 -28.56 7.88
N ASN A 277 0.33 -27.53 7.82
CA ASN A 277 -0.85 -27.37 8.66
C ASN A 277 -0.54 -27.35 10.18
N LYS A 278 0.54 -26.68 10.58
CA LYS A 278 1.00 -26.60 11.97
C LYS A 278 1.09 -25.17 12.46
N GLY A 279 0.57 -24.88 13.63
CA GLY A 279 0.69 -23.60 14.33
C GLY A 279 -0.37 -22.55 13.96
N VAL A 280 -1.25 -22.77 12.99
CA VAL A 280 -2.21 -21.78 12.49
C VAL A 280 -3.33 -21.50 13.49
N GLN A 281 -3.85 -22.52 14.17
CA GLN A 281 -4.92 -22.35 15.18
C GLN A 281 -4.45 -21.50 16.36
N LYS A 282 -3.23 -21.73 16.85
CA LYS A 282 -2.64 -20.90 17.90
C LYS A 282 -2.41 -19.46 17.48
N MET A 283 -2.09 -19.22 16.21
CA MET A 283 -2.02 -17.85 15.66
C MET A 283 -3.41 -17.20 15.61
N LEU A 284 -4.47 -17.96 15.27
CA LEU A 284 -5.85 -17.44 15.31
C LEU A 284 -6.30 -17.08 16.73
N ASP A 285 -5.91 -17.87 17.72
CA ASP A 285 -6.11 -17.49 19.12
C ASP A 285 -5.40 -16.16 19.44
N GLY A 286 -4.15 -16.01 18.98
CA GLY A 286 -3.39 -14.76 19.13
C GLY A 286 -4.06 -13.56 18.43
N VAL A 287 -4.71 -13.75 17.30
CA VAL A 287 -5.49 -12.68 16.65
C VAL A 287 -6.62 -12.19 17.57
N ILE A 288 -7.32 -13.10 18.24
CA ILE A 288 -8.38 -12.73 19.20
C ILE A 288 -7.78 -12.06 20.44
N GLU A 289 -6.69 -12.62 20.99
CA GLU A 289 -6.11 -12.19 22.25
C GLU A 289 -5.36 -10.86 22.15
N TYR A 290 -4.61 -10.61 21.05
CA TYR A 290 -3.69 -9.48 20.94
C TYR A 290 -4.07 -8.43 19.89
N MET A 291 -4.85 -8.77 18.85
CA MET A 291 -5.25 -7.77 17.86
C MET A 291 -6.41 -6.91 18.35
N PRO A 292 -6.45 -5.62 17.96
CA PRO A 292 -7.50 -4.70 18.41
C PRO A 292 -8.88 -5.03 17.82
N ALA A 293 -9.90 -4.69 18.56
CA ALA A 293 -11.24 -4.48 18.05
C ALA A 293 -11.37 -3.05 17.49
N PRO A 294 -12.38 -2.74 16.67
CA PRO A 294 -12.60 -1.38 16.18
C PRO A 294 -12.75 -0.32 17.29
N THR A 295 -13.10 -0.73 18.50
CA THR A 295 -13.20 0.14 19.69
C THR A 295 -11.89 0.38 20.43
N ASP A 296 -10.85 -0.39 20.11
CA ASP A 296 -9.54 -0.29 20.75
C ASP A 296 -8.59 0.67 20.02
N ILE A 297 -8.93 1.02 18.77
CA ILE A 297 -8.15 1.96 17.94
C ILE A 297 -8.60 3.40 18.21
N PRO A 298 -7.73 4.40 17.95
CA PRO A 298 -8.11 5.80 18.07
C PRO A 298 -9.32 6.14 17.19
N ASP A 299 -10.13 7.07 17.68
CA ASP A 299 -11.24 7.63 16.91
C ASP A 299 -10.74 8.25 15.61
N ILE A 300 -11.55 8.13 14.54
CA ILE A 300 -11.16 8.72 13.26
C ILE A 300 -11.46 10.20 13.23
N THR A 301 -10.52 10.98 12.73
CA THR A 301 -10.66 12.41 12.51
C THR A 301 -10.92 12.70 11.03
N GLY A 302 -11.60 13.78 10.77
CA GLY A 302 -11.86 14.29 9.43
C GLY A 302 -12.15 15.78 9.50
N VAL A 303 -12.50 16.37 8.37
CA VAL A 303 -12.87 17.79 8.28
C VAL A 303 -14.28 17.93 7.74
N ASP A 304 -15.04 18.89 8.26
CA ASP A 304 -16.34 19.25 7.69
C ASP A 304 -16.16 20.15 6.45
N PRO A 305 -17.25 20.46 5.71
CA PRO A 305 -17.17 21.38 4.56
C PRO A 305 -16.70 22.79 4.89
N GLU A 306 -16.82 23.20 6.14
CA GLU A 306 -16.35 24.49 6.66
C GLU A 306 -14.86 24.46 7.05
N GLY A 307 -14.21 23.28 7.02
CA GLY A 307 -12.80 23.09 7.35
C GLY A 307 -12.52 22.93 8.85
N ASN A 308 -13.53 22.61 9.66
CA ASN A 308 -13.33 22.31 11.08
C ASN A 308 -13.06 20.82 11.29
N ASP A 309 -12.22 20.50 12.27
CA ASP A 309 -11.95 19.14 12.66
C ASP A 309 -13.20 18.47 13.26
N VAL A 310 -13.51 17.27 12.78
CA VAL A 310 -14.62 16.44 13.24
C VAL A 310 -14.08 15.07 13.65
N VAL A 311 -14.46 14.62 14.83
CA VAL A 311 -14.14 13.29 15.34
C VAL A 311 -15.35 12.38 15.19
N ARG A 312 -15.12 11.14 14.77
CA ARG A 312 -16.14 10.08 14.71
C ARG A 312 -15.70 8.89 15.56
N HIS A 313 -16.57 8.49 16.48
CA HIS A 313 -16.35 7.34 17.36
C HIS A 313 -16.85 6.05 16.67
N SER A 314 -16.20 4.93 16.97
CA SER A 314 -16.65 3.60 16.53
C SER A 314 -17.93 3.20 17.26
N SER A 315 -19.07 3.72 16.85
CA SER A 315 -20.40 3.48 17.43
C SER A 315 -21.49 3.43 16.36
N ASP A 316 -22.45 2.53 16.53
CA ASP A 316 -23.62 2.43 15.63
C ASP A 316 -24.60 3.61 15.77
N GLU A 317 -24.51 4.38 16.87
CA GLU A 317 -25.37 5.52 17.17
C GLU A 317 -24.87 6.84 16.59
N GLU A 318 -23.61 6.87 16.15
CA GLU A 318 -22.98 8.02 15.48
C GLU A 318 -23.54 8.21 14.06
N PRO A 319 -23.42 9.42 13.48
CA PRO A 319 -23.68 9.62 12.06
C PRO A 319 -22.80 8.71 11.19
N PHE A 320 -23.39 8.18 10.11
CA PHE A 320 -22.66 7.28 9.22
C PHE A 320 -21.47 7.98 8.55
N ALA A 321 -20.31 7.34 8.63
CA ALA A 321 -19.13 7.72 7.87
C ALA A 321 -18.31 6.47 7.52
N ALA A 322 -17.88 6.38 6.26
CA ALA A 322 -17.11 5.27 5.73
C ALA A 322 -16.13 5.74 4.66
N LEU A 323 -15.05 5.00 4.48
CA LEU A 323 -14.03 5.23 3.48
C LEU A 323 -14.10 4.15 2.40
N ALA A 324 -14.24 4.55 1.15
CA ALA A 324 -14.13 3.66 0.00
C ALA A 324 -12.64 3.43 -0.29
N PHE A 325 -12.15 2.21 -0.04
CA PHE A 325 -10.72 1.92 -0.16
C PHE A 325 -10.34 1.10 -1.39
N LYS A 326 -11.33 0.49 -2.06
CA LYS A 326 -11.10 -0.29 -3.28
C LYS A 326 -12.31 -0.26 -4.19
N ILE A 327 -12.05 -0.08 -5.48
CA ILE A 327 -13.04 -0.25 -6.55
C ILE A 327 -12.68 -1.49 -7.36
N MET A 328 -13.67 -2.26 -7.74
CA MET A 328 -13.52 -3.43 -8.60
C MET A 328 -14.65 -3.46 -9.62
N THR A 329 -14.36 -3.80 -10.85
CA THR A 329 -15.36 -4.00 -11.90
C THR A 329 -15.68 -5.48 -12.00
N ASP A 330 -16.93 -5.82 -11.76
CA ASP A 330 -17.44 -7.18 -11.85
C ASP A 330 -18.26 -7.34 -13.13
N PRO A 331 -18.05 -8.43 -13.91
CA PRO A 331 -18.77 -8.65 -15.15
C PRO A 331 -20.30 -8.77 -15.02
N PHE A 332 -20.80 -9.18 -13.84
CA PHE A 332 -22.21 -9.47 -13.59
C PHE A 332 -22.97 -8.35 -12.87
N VAL A 333 -22.30 -7.71 -11.91
CA VAL A 333 -22.94 -6.69 -11.06
C VAL A 333 -22.43 -5.28 -11.34
N GLY A 334 -21.42 -5.13 -12.18
CA GLY A 334 -20.80 -3.85 -12.52
C GLY A 334 -19.84 -3.37 -11.45
N LYS A 335 -19.85 -2.08 -11.13
CA LYS A 335 -18.94 -1.45 -10.17
C LYS A 335 -19.26 -1.87 -8.75
N LEU A 336 -18.27 -2.46 -8.07
CA LEU A 336 -18.24 -2.78 -6.66
C LEU A 336 -17.31 -1.80 -5.94
N ALA A 337 -17.82 -1.08 -4.95
CA ALA A 337 -17.01 -0.21 -4.10
C ALA A 337 -16.89 -0.84 -2.71
N PHE A 338 -15.69 -1.28 -2.36
CA PHE A 338 -15.37 -1.77 -1.02
C PHE A 338 -15.15 -0.60 -0.08
N PHE A 339 -15.80 -0.65 1.08
CA PHE A 339 -15.70 0.41 2.06
C PHE A 339 -15.61 -0.13 3.49
N ARG A 340 -14.91 0.62 4.35
CA ARG A 340 -14.86 0.44 5.79
C ARG A 340 -15.78 1.45 6.46
N VAL A 341 -16.70 0.95 7.29
CA VAL A 341 -17.55 1.80 8.14
C VAL A 341 -16.79 2.17 9.41
N TYR A 342 -16.58 3.45 9.65
CA TYR A 342 -15.95 3.96 10.87
C TYR A 342 -16.96 4.32 11.92
N SER A 343 -18.10 4.88 11.54
CA SER A 343 -19.17 5.26 12.47
C SER A 343 -20.56 5.06 11.85
N GLY A 344 -21.55 4.88 12.69
CA GLY A 344 -22.95 4.80 12.30
C GLY A 344 -23.31 3.50 11.59
N THR A 345 -24.45 3.54 10.92
CA THR A 345 -25.00 2.39 10.19
C THR A 345 -25.55 2.80 8.83
N LEU A 346 -25.54 1.88 7.86
CA LEU A 346 -26.03 2.12 6.52
C LEU A 346 -26.96 0.97 6.07
N ASN A 347 -28.14 1.31 5.57
CA ASN A 347 -29.09 0.34 5.01
C ASN A 347 -28.94 0.24 3.49
N SER A 348 -29.12 -0.96 2.97
CA SER A 348 -29.25 -1.20 1.53
C SER A 348 -30.43 -0.36 0.97
N GLY A 349 -30.28 0.18 -0.22
CA GLY A 349 -31.27 1.03 -0.89
C GLY A 349 -31.35 2.49 -0.44
N SER A 350 -30.58 2.89 0.59
CA SER A 350 -30.55 4.26 1.10
C SER A 350 -29.67 5.21 0.25
N TYR A 351 -29.65 6.47 0.64
CA TYR A 351 -28.79 7.49 0.02
C TYR A 351 -27.67 7.88 0.96
N VAL A 352 -26.53 8.23 0.38
CA VAL A 352 -25.34 8.75 1.06
C VAL A 352 -24.80 9.96 0.31
N LEU A 353 -24.02 10.77 1.00
CA LEU A 353 -23.20 11.83 0.41
C LEU A 353 -21.79 11.28 0.16
N ASN A 354 -21.30 11.38 -1.07
CA ASN A 354 -19.88 11.33 -1.34
C ASN A 354 -19.31 12.72 -1.02
N ALA A 355 -18.74 12.87 0.18
CA ALA A 355 -18.28 14.16 0.69
C ALA A 355 -17.06 14.69 -0.08
N THR A 356 -16.20 13.81 -0.57
CA THR A 356 -15.01 14.18 -1.36
C THR A 356 -15.38 14.87 -2.68
N LYS A 357 -16.49 14.45 -3.30
CA LYS A 357 -16.95 14.97 -4.60
C LYS A 357 -18.22 15.82 -4.51
N ASP A 358 -18.74 16.02 -3.30
CA ASP A 358 -20.01 16.72 -3.02
C ASP A 358 -21.16 16.23 -3.91
N LYS A 359 -21.33 14.89 -3.93
CA LYS A 359 -22.40 14.28 -4.75
C LYS A 359 -23.17 13.24 -3.96
N LYS A 360 -24.51 13.34 -4.05
CA LYS A 360 -25.43 12.36 -3.48
C LYS A 360 -25.49 11.12 -4.37
N GLU A 361 -25.31 9.95 -3.75
CA GLU A 361 -25.38 8.65 -4.41
C GLU A 361 -26.37 7.71 -3.72
N ARG A 362 -26.91 6.78 -4.49
CA ARG A 362 -27.76 5.73 -3.96
C ARG A 362 -26.98 4.45 -3.78
N VAL A 363 -27.05 3.90 -2.58
CA VAL A 363 -26.56 2.54 -2.29
C VAL A 363 -27.58 1.56 -2.85
N GLY A 364 -27.22 0.80 -3.88
CA GLY A 364 -28.11 -0.21 -4.44
C GLY A 364 -28.25 -1.41 -3.51
N ARG A 365 -27.26 -2.29 -3.55
CA ARG A 365 -27.13 -3.48 -2.70
C ARG A 365 -25.84 -3.41 -1.91
N ILE A 366 -25.85 -3.97 -0.71
CA ILE A 366 -24.64 -4.15 0.10
C ILE A 366 -24.35 -5.65 0.14
N VAL A 367 -23.10 -6.00 -0.11
CA VAL A 367 -22.64 -7.39 -0.12
C VAL A 367 -21.46 -7.56 0.84
N GLN A 368 -21.45 -8.66 1.55
CA GLN A 368 -20.34 -9.13 2.34
C GLN A 368 -19.65 -10.26 1.59
N MET A 369 -18.33 -10.22 1.57
CA MET A 369 -17.53 -11.24 0.89
C MET A 369 -17.27 -12.42 1.82
N HIS A 370 -17.51 -13.62 1.33
CA HIS A 370 -17.15 -14.88 1.97
C HIS A 370 -16.33 -15.70 0.97
N ALA A 371 -15.04 -15.54 0.99
CA ALA A 371 -14.14 -16.09 -0.03
C ALA A 371 -14.62 -15.67 -1.45
N ASN A 372 -14.95 -16.61 -2.32
CA ASN A 372 -15.48 -16.33 -3.67
C ASN A 372 -17.00 -16.10 -3.70
N ALA A 373 -17.69 -16.28 -2.58
CA ALA A 373 -19.15 -16.10 -2.51
C ALA A 373 -19.49 -14.69 -2.01
N ARG A 374 -20.61 -14.16 -2.51
CA ARG A 374 -21.17 -12.87 -2.09
C ARG A 374 -22.46 -13.12 -1.36
N LYS A 375 -22.58 -12.60 -0.14
CA LYS A 375 -23.81 -12.62 0.65
C LYS A 375 -24.38 -11.22 0.66
N GLU A 376 -25.60 -11.05 0.13
CA GLU A 376 -26.33 -9.78 0.27
C GLU A 376 -26.71 -9.57 1.73
N ILE A 377 -26.53 -8.37 2.22
CA ILE A 377 -26.89 -7.94 3.56
C ILE A 377 -27.70 -6.65 3.51
N ASP A 378 -28.68 -6.54 4.41
CA ASP A 378 -29.58 -5.40 4.43
C ASP A 378 -28.97 -4.17 5.10
N LYS A 379 -28.01 -4.37 5.98
CA LYS A 379 -27.45 -3.31 6.82
C LYS A 379 -26.01 -3.59 7.20
N VAL A 380 -25.18 -2.55 7.23
CA VAL A 380 -23.84 -2.54 7.81
C VAL A 380 -23.77 -1.64 9.02
N TYR A 381 -22.80 -1.91 9.88
CA TYR A 381 -22.61 -1.29 11.17
C TYR A 381 -21.18 -0.73 11.30
N ALA A 382 -20.94 0.12 12.29
CA ALA A 382 -19.60 0.61 12.60
C ALA A 382 -18.60 -0.56 12.73
N GLY A 383 -17.39 -0.40 12.19
CA GLY A 383 -16.37 -1.45 12.17
C GLY A 383 -16.52 -2.50 11.06
N ASP A 384 -17.59 -2.50 10.28
CA ASP A 384 -17.79 -3.46 9.20
C ASP A 384 -16.98 -3.09 7.96
N ILE A 385 -16.57 -4.15 7.24
CA ILE A 385 -16.02 -4.06 5.89
C ILE A 385 -17.01 -4.74 4.95
N ALA A 386 -17.47 -4.02 3.92
CA ALA A 386 -18.44 -4.52 2.95
C ALA A 386 -18.19 -3.90 1.58
N ALA A 387 -18.94 -4.36 0.58
CA ALA A 387 -18.94 -3.76 -0.74
C ALA A 387 -20.34 -3.29 -1.12
N ALA A 388 -20.43 -2.14 -1.79
CA ALA A 388 -21.67 -1.59 -2.31
C ALA A 388 -21.72 -1.70 -3.83
N VAL A 389 -22.90 -2.04 -4.34
CA VAL A 389 -23.24 -2.00 -5.76
C VAL A 389 -24.13 -0.78 -6.00
N GLY A 390 -23.90 -0.06 -7.08
CA GLY A 390 -24.77 1.04 -7.51
C GLY A 390 -24.14 2.43 -7.42
N PHE A 391 -22.97 2.59 -6.84
CA PHE A 391 -22.22 3.84 -6.88
C PHE A 391 -21.74 4.15 -8.30
N LYS A 392 -21.90 5.39 -8.72
CA LYS A 392 -21.53 5.86 -10.06
C LYS A 392 -20.27 6.71 -10.06
N VAL A 393 -20.12 7.58 -9.07
CA VAL A 393 -19.03 8.57 -9.01
C VAL A 393 -18.00 8.25 -7.94
N THR A 394 -18.33 7.42 -6.95
CA THR A 394 -17.40 7.03 -5.87
C THR A 394 -16.19 6.30 -6.44
N THR A 395 -15.00 6.74 -6.09
CA THR A 395 -13.71 6.13 -6.44
C THR A 395 -12.92 5.79 -5.17
N THR A 396 -11.78 5.15 -5.34
CA THR A 396 -10.88 4.81 -4.23
C THR A 396 -10.41 6.08 -3.52
N GLY A 397 -10.47 6.08 -2.19
CA GLY A 397 -10.11 7.22 -1.35
C GLY A 397 -11.28 8.16 -1.01
N ASP A 398 -12.45 7.99 -1.65
CA ASP A 398 -13.59 8.85 -1.37
C ASP A 398 -14.23 8.52 -0.02
N THR A 399 -14.66 9.55 0.71
CA THR A 399 -15.49 9.42 1.90
C THR A 399 -16.97 9.42 1.53
N ILE A 400 -17.69 8.43 2.04
CA ILE A 400 -19.15 8.35 1.96
C ILE A 400 -19.74 8.51 3.38
N CYS A 401 -20.71 9.41 3.54
CA CYS A 401 -21.23 9.75 4.86
C CYS A 401 -22.71 10.10 4.84
N ASP A 402 -23.23 10.38 6.04
CA ASP A 402 -24.56 10.94 6.23
C ASP A 402 -24.66 12.35 5.61
N GLU A 403 -25.74 12.61 4.89
CA GLU A 403 -25.96 13.89 4.19
C GLU A 403 -26.13 15.08 5.15
N GLN A 404 -26.62 14.83 6.36
CA GLN A 404 -26.87 15.88 7.36
C GLN A 404 -25.64 16.19 8.22
N HIS A 405 -24.68 15.28 8.24
CA HIS A 405 -23.46 15.36 9.04
C HIS A 405 -22.24 15.08 8.15
N PRO A 406 -21.99 15.95 7.14
CA PRO A 406 -20.90 15.71 6.20
C PRO A 406 -19.53 15.75 6.89
N VAL A 407 -18.66 14.86 6.48
CA VAL A 407 -17.27 14.78 6.92
C VAL A 407 -16.43 14.21 5.79
N ILE A 408 -15.25 14.76 5.58
CA ILE A 408 -14.21 14.20 4.72
C ILE A 408 -13.17 13.59 5.67
N LEU A 409 -13.05 12.28 5.65
CA LEU A 409 -12.01 11.57 6.36
C LEU A 409 -10.67 11.83 5.67
N GLU A 410 -9.56 11.60 6.37
CA GLU A 410 -8.23 11.77 5.80
C GLU A 410 -8.10 11.07 4.45
N SER A 411 -7.65 11.81 3.43
CA SER A 411 -7.51 11.30 2.07
C SER A 411 -6.29 10.37 1.95
N MET A 412 -6.40 9.38 1.07
CA MET A 412 -5.25 8.58 0.67
C MET A 412 -4.44 9.34 -0.38
N GLU A 413 -3.14 9.46 -0.18
CA GLU A 413 -2.22 9.95 -1.19
C GLU A 413 -1.69 8.79 -2.01
N PHE A 414 -1.62 8.96 -3.32
CA PHE A 414 -1.13 7.94 -4.23
C PHE A 414 0.11 8.42 -4.96
N PRO A 415 1.17 7.59 -5.04
CA PRO A 415 2.37 7.96 -5.78
C PRO A 415 2.09 8.11 -7.28
N GLU A 416 2.82 9.02 -7.91
CA GLU A 416 2.79 9.20 -9.34
C GLU A 416 3.42 8.00 -10.08
N PRO A 417 2.85 7.58 -11.21
CA PRO A 417 3.44 6.55 -12.06
C PRO A 417 4.85 6.94 -12.51
N VAL A 418 5.74 5.96 -12.60
CA VAL A 418 7.16 6.17 -12.97
C VAL A 418 7.56 5.55 -14.30
N ILE A 419 6.73 4.68 -14.87
CA ILE A 419 6.98 4.01 -16.16
C ILE A 419 5.80 4.22 -17.10
N GLU A 420 6.08 4.37 -18.38
CA GLU A 420 5.09 4.57 -19.43
C GLU A 420 5.27 3.58 -20.56
N LEU A 421 4.15 3.14 -21.16
CA LEU A 421 4.10 2.30 -22.36
C LEU A 421 3.15 2.89 -23.39
N ALA A 422 3.55 2.89 -24.65
CA ALA A 422 2.62 3.12 -25.74
C ALA A 422 1.82 1.84 -26.00
N ILE A 423 0.51 1.95 -26.11
CA ILE A 423 -0.38 0.82 -26.39
C ILE A 423 -1.30 1.14 -27.59
N GLU A 424 -1.43 0.20 -28.50
CA GLU A 424 -2.28 0.34 -29.69
C GLU A 424 -3.16 -0.90 -29.85
N PRO A 425 -4.47 -0.76 -30.12
CA PRO A 425 -5.31 -1.90 -30.39
C PRO A 425 -4.90 -2.55 -31.72
N LYS A 426 -4.91 -3.87 -31.82
CA LYS A 426 -4.60 -4.59 -33.08
C LYS A 426 -5.61 -4.32 -34.16
N THR A 427 -6.84 -3.99 -33.81
CA THR A 427 -7.91 -3.66 -34.76
C THR A 427 -8.51 -2.28 -34.51
N LYS A 428 -8.88 -1.56 -35.55
CA LYS A 428 -9.55 -0.25 -35.43
C LYS A 428 -10.88 -0.33 -34.67
N ASN A 429 -11.58 -1.47 -34.76
CA ASN A 429 -12.86 -1.69 -34.06
C ASN A 429 -12.69 -1.80 -32.55
N ASP A 430 -11.51 -2.15 -32.07
CA ASP A 430 -11.24 -2.30 -30.65
C ASP A 430 -10.78 -1.00 -29.97
N GLN A 431 -10.58 0.08 -30.72
CA GLN A 431 -10.12 1.36 -30.15
C GLN A 431 -11.11 1.93 -29.11
N GLY A 432 -12.41 1.89 -29.42
CA GLY A 432 -13.44 2.33 -28.47
C GLY A 432 -13.49 1.43 -27.22
N LYS A 433 -13.44 0.11 -27.43
CA LYS A 433 -13.42 -0.86 -26.31
C LYS A 433 -12.16 -0.71 -25.45
N MET A 434 -11.00 -0.46 -26.06
CA MET A 434 -9.75 -0.22 -25.34
C MET A 434 -9.87 1.03 -24.45
N GLY A 435 -10.42 2.13 -24.98
CA GLY A 435 -10.62 3.34 -24.20
C GLY A 435 -11.56 3.12 -22.99
N GLU A 436 -12.68 2.41 -23.18
CA GLU A 436 -13.58 2.07 -22.07
C GLU A 436 -12.94 1.13 -21.04
N ALA A 437 -12.16 0.16 -21.49
CA ALA A 437 -11.47 -0.78 -20.62
C ALA A 437 -10.38 -0.07 -19.81
N LEU A 438 -9.56 0.78 -20.43
CA LEU A 438 -8.53 1.57 -19.75
C LEU A 438 -9.15 2.54 -18.73
N ALA A 439 -10.28 3.16 -19.05
CA ALA A 439 -10.99 4.03 -18.10
C ALA A 439 -11.46 3.25 -16.86
N LYS A 440 -12.01 2.04 -17.04
CA LYS A 440 -12.42 1.18 -15.92
C LYS A 440 -11.22 0.75 -15.07
N LEU A 441 -10.11 0.37 -15.70
CA LEU A 441 -8.89 0.00 -14.98
C LEU A 441 -8.31 1.18 -14.19
N ALA A 442 -8.36 2.40 -14.73
CA ALA A 442 -7.97 3.61 -14.03
C ALA A 442 -8.90 4.00 -12.87
N GLU A 443 -10.18 3.61 -12.92
CA GLU A 443 -11.09 3.76 -11.77
C GLU A 443 -10.77 2.77 -10.64
N GLU A 444 -10.27 1.59 -10.98
CA GLU A 444 -9.88 0.57 -10.00
C GLU A 444 -8.55 0.89 -9.33
N ASP A 445 -7.60 1.38 -10.10
CA ASP A 445 -6.22 1.63 -9.67
C ASP A 445 -5.82 3.10 -9.87
N PRO A 446 -5.77 3.90 -8.80
CA PRO A 446 -5.42 5.32 -8.89
C PRO A 446 -3.95 5.58 -9.28
N THR A 447 -3.07 4.56 -9.26
CA THR A 447 -1.68 4.66 -9.75
C THR A 447 -1.51 4.27 -11.20
N PHE A 448 -2.57 3.77 -11.82
CA PHE A 448 -2.64 3.53 -13.25
C PHE A 448 -3.25 4.74 -13.95
N ARG A 449 -2.59 5.23 -14.97
CA ARG A 449 -3.08 6.32 -15.82
C ARG A 449 -3.07 5.92 -17.27
N ALA A 450 -4.05 6.40 -18.01
CA ALA A 450 -4.11 6.26 -19.46
C ALA A 450 -4.48 7.61 -20.09
N HIS A 451 -3.72 8.05 -21.06
CA HIS A 451 -3.98 9.28 -21.81
C HIS A 451 -3.59 9.13 -23.27
N THR A 452 -4.12 9.98 -24.11
CA THR A 452 -3.71 10.04 -25.52
C THR A 452 -2.69 11.16 -25.68
N ASP A 453 -1.52 10.82 -26.18
CA ASP A 453 -0.51 11.79 -26.54
C ASP A 453 -1.04 12.67 -27.69
N LYS A 454 -1.04 13.98 -27.49
CA LYS A 454 -1.61 14.94 -28.45
C LYS A 454 -0.78 15.12 -29.71
N GLU A 455 0.52 14.83 -29.64
CA GLU A 455 1.44 14.97 -30.75
C GLU A 455 1.46 13.72 -31.63
N THR A 456 1.55 12.55 -31.02
CA THR A 456 1.66 11.27 -31.74
C THR A 456 0.30 10.60 -31.97
N GLY A 457 -0.73 10.98 -31.22
CA GLY A 457 -2.04 10.34 -31.25
C GLY A 457 -2.05 8.94 -30.62
N GLN A 458 -0.94 8.49 -30.05
CA GLN A 458 -0.83 7.20 -29.40
C GLN A 458 -1.50 7.21 -28.02
N THR A 459 -2.04 6.08 -27.61
CA THR A 459 -2.50 5.89 -26.23
C THR A 459 -1.30 5.47 -25.39
N ILE A 460 -1.01 6.25 -24.35
CA ILE A 460 0.04 5.99 -23.37
C ILE A 460 -0.61 5.50 -22.09
N ILE A 461 -0.07 4.42 -21.54
CA ILE A 461 -0.42 3.91 -20.20
C ILE A 461 0.77 4.08 -19.28
N ALA A 462 0.50 4.50 -18.04
CA ALA A 462 1.51 4.77 -17.03
C ALA A 462 1.22 3.97 -15.76
N GLY A 463 2.26 3.48 -15.08
CA GLY A 463 2.14 2.66 -13.87
C GLY A 463 3.40 2.66 -13.03
N MET A 464 3.39 1.87 -11.96
CA MET A 464 4.44 1.83 -10.94
C MET A 464 5.63 0.93 -11.30
N GLY A 465 5.48 0.01 -12.25
CA GLY A 465 6.53 -0.90 -12.67
C GLY A 465 6.16 -1.74 -13.88
N GLU A 466 7.13 -2.50 -14.41
CA GLU A 466 6.93 -3.35 -15.58
C GLU A 466 5.84 -4.40 -15.34
N LEU A 467 5.89 -5.09 -14.21
CA LEU A 467 4.91 -6.12 -13.86
C LEU A 467 3.50 -5.52 -13.72
N HIS A 468 3.38 -4.32 -13.13
CA HIS A 468 2.11 -3.63 -13.03
C HIS A 468 1.48 -3.41 -14.40
N LEU A 469 2.22 -2.86 -15.36
CA LEU A 469 1.72 -2.63 -16.72
C LEU A 469 1.49 -3.92 -17.50
N GLU A 470 2.31 -4.95 -17.32
CA GLU A 470 2.06 -6.27 -17.89
C GLU A 470 0.72 -6.86 -17.42
N VAL A 471 0.42 -6.75 -16.12
CA VAL A 471 -0.85 -7.20 -15.55
C VAL A 471 -2.03 -6.45 -16.17
N ILE A 472 -1.91 -5.13 -16.31
CA ILE A 472 -2.94 -4.29 -16.94
C ILE A 472 -3.19 -4.72 -18.42
N VAL A 473 -2.12 -4.92 -19.18
CA VAL A 473 -2.23 -5.36 -20.59
C VAL A 473 -2.86 -6.74 -20.71
N ASP A 474 -2.49 -7.65 -19.84
CA ASP A 474 -3.07 -9.00 -19.82
C ASP A 474 -4.55 -8.98 -19.39
N ARG A 475 -4.93 -8.10 -18.46
CA ARG A 475 -6.35 -7.85 -18.10
C ARG A 475 -7.16 -7.31 -19.29
N LEU A 476 -6.59 -6.41 -20.10
CA LEU A 476 -7.24 -5.94 -21.33
C LEU A 476 -7.60 -7.11 -22.24
N LEU A 477 -6.68 -8.07 -22.41
CA LEU A 477 -6.92 -9.26 -23.23
C LEU A 477 -7.94 -10.21 -22.60
N ARG A 478 -7.74 -10.59 -21.33
CA ARG A 478 -8.52 -11.65 -20.67
C ARG A 478 -9.92 -11.20 -20.27
N GLU A 479 -10.05 -10.04 -19.63
CA GLU A 479 -11.31 -9.54 -19.10
C GLU A 479 -12.12 -8.79 -20.16
N PHE A 480 -11.47 -7.91 -20.91
CA PHE A 480 -12.15 -7.01 -21.85
C PHE A 480 -12.11 -7.51 -23.31
N LYS A 481 -11.39 -8.61 -23.59
CA LYS A 481 -11.24 -9.19 -24.93
C LYS A 481 -10.68 -8.18 -25.95
N VAL A 482 -9.75 -7.35 -25.52
CA VAL A 482 -9.05 -6.36 -26.34
C VAL A 482 -7.61 -6.80 -26.54
N GLU A 483 -7.24 -7.10 -27.79
CA GLU A 483 -5.86 -7.37 -28.13
C GLU A 483 -5.12 -6.07 -28.48
N ALA A 484 -3.95 -5.86 -27.90
CA ALA A 484 -3.15 -4.67 -28.10
C ALA A 484 -1.68 -5.00 -28.41
N ASN A 485 -1.07 -4.12 -29.20
CA ASN A 485 0.38 -4.07 -29.37
C ASN A 485 0.96 -3.12 -28.32
N VAL A 486 2.03 -3.53 -27.66
CA VAL A 486 2.68 -2.79 -26.60
C VAL A 486 4.05 -2.33 -27.08
N GLY A 487 4.33 -1.03 -26.94
CA GLY A 487 5.63 -0.46 -27.23
C GLY A 487 6.68 -0.78 -26.16
N ALA A 488 7.92 -0.35 -26.39
CA ALA A 488 8.99 -0.48 -25.40
C ALA A 488 8.71 0.42 -24.17
N PRO A 489 9.09 -0.02 -22.95
CA PRO A 489 8.96 0.80 -21.77
C PRO A 489 9.74 2.11 -21.91
N GLN A 490 9.13 3.18 -21.47
CA GLN A 490 9.76 4.50 -21.40
C GLN A 490 9.71 5.05 -19.96
N VAL A 491 10.72 5.81 -19.62
CA VAL A 491 10.79 6.45 -18.32
C VAL A 491 9.97 7.74 -18.31
N ALA A 492 9.16 7.95 -17.28
CA ALA A 492 8.49 9.21 -17.04
C ALA A 492 9.47 10.23 -16.44
N TYR A 493 10.24 10.86 -17.32
CA TYR A 493 11.13 11.95 -16.93
C TYR A 493 10.34 13.15 -16.41
N LYS A 494 11.00 13.98 -15.61
CA LYS A 494 10.52 15.29 -15.16
C LYS A 494 11.55 16.35 -15.49
N GLU A 495 11.18 17.62 -15.32
CA GLU A 495 12.09 18.73 -15.49
C GLU A 495 12.12 19.55 -14.19
N THR A 496 13.17 20.30 -13.98
CA THR A 496 13.27 21.33 -12.96
C THR A 496 14.24 22.42 -13.42
N PHE A 497 14.44 23.44 -12.62
CA PHE A 497 15.40 24.49 -12.88
C PHE A 497 16.26 24.79 -11.65
N THR A 498 17.44 25.36 -11.84
CA THR A 498 18.44 25.47 -10.78
C THR A 498 18.73 26.93 -10.38
N LYS A 499 18.18 27.89 -11.11
CA LYS A 499 18.49 29.31 -10.90
C LYS A 499 17.22 30.14 -10.76
N ALA A 500 17.16 30.96 -9.72
CA ALA A 500 16.09 31.96 -9.57
C ALA A 500 16.15 33.02 -10.69
N VAL A 501 14.98 33.37 -11.22
CA VAL A 501 14.85 34.32 -12.33
C VAL A 501 13.65 35.26 -12.11
N ASP A 502 13.83 36.50 -12.46
CA ASP A 502 12.80 37.52 -12.47
C ASP A 502 12.47 37.87 -13.92
N VAL A 503 11.19 37.85 -14.27
CA VAL A 503 10.72 38.09 -15.64
C VAL A 503 9.59 39.11 -15.69
N ASP A 504 9.63 39.96 -16.71
CA ASP A 504 8.62 40.92 -17.06
C ASP A 504 7.96 40.45 -18.38
N SER A 505 6.72 39.95 -18.28
CA SER A 505 6.01 39.34 -19.40
C SER A 505 4.75 40.12 -19.76
N LYS A 506 4.69 40.50 -21.01
CA LYS A 506 3.59 41.31 -21.56
C LYS A 506 2.99 40.66 -22.77
N TYR A 507 1.73 40.28 -22.68
CA TYR A 507 0.93 39.84 -23.82
C TYR A 507 0.03 41.02 -24.28
N ALA A 508 0.31 41.52 -25.46
CA ALA A 508 -0.50 42.57 -26.08
C ALA A 508 -0.75 42.23 -27.55
N LYS A 509 -2.01 42.05 -27.92
CA LYS A 509 -2.41 41.76 -29.32
C LYS A 509 -3.59 42.61 -29.70
N GLN A 510 -3.49 43.31 -30.82
CA GLN A 510 -4.54 44.11 -31.40
C GLN A 510 -4.84 43.61 -32.81
N SER A 511 -6.03 43.06 -33.02
CA SER A 511 -6.48 42.57 -34.32
C SER A 511 -7.90 43.06 -34.59
N GLY A 512 -8.03 44.26 -35.13
CA GLY A 512 -9.27 44.86 -35.66
C GLY A 512 -10.51 44.70 -34.77
N GLY A 513 -10.62 45.42 -33.63
CA GLY A 513 -11.70 45.34 -32.66
C GLY A 513 -11.17 45.47 -31.24
N ARG A 514 -11.77 44.78 -30.30
CA ARG A 514 -11.30 44.69 -28.89
C ARG A 514 -9.94 43.99 -28.84
N GLY A 515 -8.93 44.66 -28.30
CA GLY A 515 -7.59 44.13 -28.13
C GLY A 515 -7.50 43.08 -26.99
N GLN A 516 -6.32 42.53 -26.81
CA GLN A 516 -5.99 41.64 -25.66
C GLN A 516 -4.76 42.22 -24.95
N TYR A 517 -4.82 42.35 -23.63
CA TYR A 517 -3.73 42.89 -22.83
C TYR A 517 -3.61 42.17 -21.51
N GLY A 518 -2.46 41.58 -21.25
CA GLY A 518 -2.07 41.01 -19.96
C GLY A 518 -0.59 41.29 -19.70
N HIS A 519 -0.26 41.84 -18.53
CA HIS A 519 1.12 42.13 -18.19
C HIS A 519 1.36 41.76 -16.73
N CYS A 520 2.35 40.89 -16.49
CA CYS A 520 2.74 40.45 -15.16
C CYS A 520 4.26 40.37 -15.02
N LYS A 521 4.74 40.74 -13.82
CA LYS A 521 6.11 40.48 -13.39
C LYS A 521 6.11 39.40 -12.37
N VAL A 522 6.89 38.37 -12.64
CA VAL A 522 6.89 37.13 -11.85
C VAL A 522 8.32 36.73 -11.50
N LYS A 523 8.55 36.47 -10.23
CA LYS A 523 9.78 35.91 -9.72
C LYS A 523 9.61 34.42 -9.58
N PHE A 524 10.52 33.66 -10.20
CA PHE A 524 10.57 32.20 -10.13
C PHE A 524 11.77 31.79 -9.29
N GLU A 525 11.53 30.92 -8.31
CA GLU A 525 12.55 30.35 -7.45
C GLU A 525 12.43 28.81 -7.47
N PRO A 526 13.57 28.08 -7.54
CA PRO A 526 13.52 26.64 -7.50
C PRO A 526 13.16 26.16 -6.09
N MET A 527 12.29 25.16 -6.01
CA MET A 527 11.95 24.41 -4.80
C MET A 527 12.47 22.96 -4.92
N ASP A 528 12.41 22.21 -3.83
CA ASP A 528 12.72 20.79 -3.86
C ASP A 528 11.71 20.05 -4.77
N PRO A 529 12.18 19.41 -5.86
CA PRO A 529 11.29 18.66 -6.75
C PRO A 529 10.73 17.37 -6.12
N ASN A 530 11.26 16.94 -4.98
CA ASN A 530 10.80 15.78 -4.22
C ASN A 530 10.01 16.17 -2.96
N GLY A 531 9.72 17.44 -2.76
CA GLY A 531 8.91 17.92 -1.64
C GLY A 531 7.43 17.56 -1.77
N GLU A 532 6.69 17.70 -0.69
CA GLU A 532 5.23 17.50 -0.67
C GLU A 532 4.50 18.42 -1.65
N GLU A 533 4.97 19.67 -1.75
CA GLU A 533 4.46 20.66 -2.70
C GLU A 533 5.50 20.92 -3.78
N THR A 534 5.22 20.51 -5.02
CA THR A 534 6.14 20.68 -6.16
C THR A 534 5.81 21.90 -7.03
N PHE A 535 4.69 22.55 -6.79
CA PHE A 535 4.27 23.78 -7.43
C PHE A 535 3.61 24.72 -6.42
N LYS A 536 4.13 25.93 -6.30
CA LYS A 536 3.57 26.96 -5.43
C LYS A 536 3.40 28.26 -6.19
N PHE A 537 2.20 28.83 -6.15
CA PHE A 537 1.91 30.15 -6.70
C PHE A 537 1.45 31.09 -5.59
N GLU A 538 2.04 32.26 -5.53
CA GLU A 538 1.63 33.33 -4.60
C GLU A 538 1.62 34.68 -5.28
N SER A 539 0.94 35.63 -4.65
CA SER A 539 0.85 36.99 -5.15
C SER A 539 1.17 38.01 -4.05
N THR A 540 2.13 38.87 -4.36
CA THR A 540 2.49 40.03 -3.54
C THR A 540 2.19 41.35 -4.25
N VAL A 541 1.28 41.33 -5.22
CA VAL A 541 0.85 42.53 -5.96
C VAL A 541 0.22 43.53 -5.02
N VAL A 542 0.70 44.78 -5.10
CA VAL A 542 0.21 45.91 -4.30
C VAL A 542 -0.41 47.02 -5.17
N GLY A 543 -1.26 47.85 -4.60
CA GLY A 543 -1.80 49.03 -5.27
C GLY A 543 -2.77 48.73 -6.43
N GLY A 544 -3.23 47.50 -6.62
CA GLY A 544 -4.14 47.15 -7.71
C GLY A 544 -3.49 47.17 -9.10
N ALA A 545 -2.18 46.97 -9.18
CA ALA A 545 -1.44 46.91 -10.45
C ALA A 545 -1.98 45.82 -11.39
N ILE A 546 -2.43 44.72 -10.81
CA ILE A 546 -3.24 43.67 -11.48
C ILE A 546 -4.55 43.56 -10.68
N PRO A 547 -5.73 43.60 -11.31
CA PRO A 547 -7.00 43.32 -10.66
C PRO A 547 -6.99 41.93 -10.03
N LYS A 548 -7.55 41.84 -8.81
CA LYS A 548 -7.52 40.54 -8.04
C LYS A 548 -8.14 39.37 -8.80
N GLU A 549 -9.14 39.66 -9.63
CA GLU A 549 -9.83 38.67 -10.48
C GLU A 549 -8.93 38.03 -11.54
N TYR A 550 -7.85 38.68 -11.97
CA TYR A 550 -6.93 38.16 -13.00
C TYR A 550 -5.69 37.48 -12.43
N ILE A 551 -5.43 37.62 -11.12
CA ILE A 551 -4.26 36.99 -10.48
C ILE A 551 -4.31 35.46 -10.56
N PRO A 552 -5.46 34.77 -10.28
CA PRO A 552 -5.55 33.32 -10.43
C PRO A 552 -5.22 32.84 -11.85
N ALA A 553 -5.68 33.57 -12.88
CA ALA A 553 -5.42 33.26 -14.28
C ALA A 553 -3.91 33.28 -14.63
N VAL A 554 -3.12 34.17 -14.01
CA VAL A 554 -1.65 34.15 -14.14
C VAL A 554 -1.09 32.84 -13.59
N GLY A 555 -1.53 32.42 -12.40
CA GLY A 555 -1.11 31.16 -11.76
C GLY A 555 -1.47 29.93 -12.60
N GLU A 556 -2.70 29.87 -13.10
CA GLU A 556 -3.15 28.79 -13.98
C GLU A 556 -2.32 28.69 -15.28
N GLY A 557 -2.00 29.86 -15.88
CA GLY A 557 -1.15 29.92 -17.07
C GLY A 557 0.27 29.43 -16.82
N ILE A 558 0.84 29.74 -15.65
CA ILE A 558 2.15 29.25 -15.21
C ILE A 558 2.09 27.72 -14.99
N GLU A 559 1.09 27.24 -14.28
CA GLU A 559 0.93 25.84 -13.96
C GLU A 559 0.74 24.97 -15.23
N GLU A 560 -0.09 25.43 -16.16
CA GLU A 560 -0.29 24.72 -17.44
C GLU A 560 1.01 24.68 -18.26
N ALA A 561 1.77 25.77 -18.29
CA ALA A 561 3.07 25.80 -18.96
C ALA A 561 4.11 24.90 -18.28
N ALA A 562 4.09 24.81 -16.92
CA ALA A 562 4.93 23.90 -16.17
C ALA A 562 4.59 22.42 -16.46
N LYS A 563 3.31 22.09 -16.57
CA LYS A 563 2.85 20.74 -16.93
C LYS A 563 3.26 20.35 -18.36
N ALA A 564 3.35 21.31 -19.27
CA ALA A 564 3.76 21.08 -20.66
C ALA A 564 5.28 20.87 -20.82
N GLY A 565 6.08 21.32 -19.87
CA GLY A 565 7.55 21.22 -19.91
C GLY A 565 8.23 22.19 -20.89
N ILE A 566 9.55 22.21 -20.85
CA ILE A 566 10.38 23.16 -21.63
C ILE A 566 11.49 22.47 -22.41
N LEU A 567 12.20 21.49 -21.82
CA LEU A 567 13.34 20.84 -22.45
C LEU A 567 12.92 19.71 -23.38
N GLY A 568 12.11 18.79 -22.87
CA GLY A 568 11.66 17.61 -23.57
C GLY A 568 10.16 17.41 -23.51
N GLY A 569 9.40 18.41 -23.04
CA GLY A 569 7.96 18.31 -22.85
C GLY A 569 7.57 17.46 -21.64
N TYR A 570 8.42 17.40 -20.62
CA TYR A 570 8.13 16.72 -19.37
C TYR A 570 7.70 17.71 -18.29
N PRO A 571 6.77 17.34 -17.40
CA PRO A 571 6.33 18.27 -16.35
C PRO A 571 7.49 18.83 -15.52
N VAL A 572 7.45 20.15 -15.27
CA VAL A 572 8.45 20.85 -14.45
C VAL A 572 8.02 20.79 -12.98
N LEU A 573 8.87 20.25 -12.12
CA LEU A 573 8.66 20.15 -10.67
C LEU A 573 9.54 21.16 -9.93
N GLY A 574 9.13 21.50 -8.70
CA GLY A 574 9.89 22.41 -7.84
C GLY A 574 9.78 23.88 -8.28
N VAL A 575 8.58 24.33 -8.60
CA VAL A 575 8.31 25.69 -9.08
C VAL A 575 7.67 26.52 -7.98
N HIS A 576 8.35 27.57 -7.53
CA HIS A 576 7.76 28.64 -6.74
C HIS A 576 7.68 29.89 -7.61
N ALA A 577 6.45 30.36 -7.85
CA ALA A 577 6.17 31.53 -8.66
C ALA A 577 5.47 32.58 -7.81
N ASN A 578 6.06 33.78 -7.74
CA ASN A 578 5.47 34.96 -7.06
C ASN A 578 5.23 36.03 -8.07
N VAL A 579 3.96 36.36 -8.34
CA VAL A 579 3.59 37.56 -9.09
C VAL A 579 3.57 38.76 -8.14
N TYR A 580 4.36 39.77 -8.44
CA TYR A 580 4.56 40.91 -7.54
C TYR A 580 4.19 42.27 -8.14
N ASP A 581 4.12 42.38 -9.48
CA ASP A 581 3.78 43.62 -10.18
C ASP A 581 3.17 43.30 -11.56
N GLY A 582 2.65 44.31 -12.24
CA GLY A 582 2.12 44.19 -13.59
C GLY A 582 1.34 45.45 -14.00
N SER A 583 0.55 45.34 -15.03
CA SER A 583 -0.39 46.37 -15.43
C SER A 583 -1.57 45.79 -16.20
N TYR A 584 -2.67 46.50 -16.22
CA TYR A 584 -3.87 46.13 -16.97
C TYR A 584 -4.38 47.25 -17.82
N HIS A 585 -5.25 46.94 -18.77
CA HIS A 585 -5.94 47.87 -19.61
C HIS A 585 -7.46 47.70 -19.43
N GLU A 586 -8.17 48.78 -19.11
CA GLU A 586 -9.59 48.74 -18.73
C GLU A 586 -10.49 48.04 -19.75
N VAL A 587 -10.17 48.10 -21.05
CA VAL A 587 -10.98 47.55 -22.14
C VAL A 587 -10.44 46.23 -22.67
N ASP A 588 -9.11 46.08 -22.74
CA ASP A 588 -8.44 44.95 -23.46
C ASP A 588 -7.95 43.85 -22.51
N SER A 589 -7.98 44.05 -21.19
CA SER A 589 -7.61 43.03 -20.24
C SER A 589 -8.73 41.99 -20.03
N SER A 590 -8.33 40.75 -19.87
CA SER A 590 -9.21 39.59 -19.61
C SER A 590 -8.43 38.48 -18.89
N GLU A 591 -9.13 37.56 -18.24
CA GLU A 591 -8.54 36.36 -17.65
C GLU A 591 -7.66 35.62 -18.66
N MET A 592 -8.16 35.40 -19.88
CA MET A 592 -7.40 34.77 -20.94
C MET A 592 -6.10 35.48 -21.29
N ALA A 593 -6.08 36.81 -21.32
CA ALA A 593 -4.87 37.58 -21.63
C ALA A 593 -3.83 37.44 -20.51
N PHE A 594 -4.26 37.43 -19.23
CA PHE A 594 -3.38 37.16 -18.10
C PHE A 594 -2.92 35.71 -17.99
N HIS A 595 -3.77 34.74 -18.33
CA HIS A 595 -3.37 33.35 -18.46
C HIS A 595 -2.24 33.19 -19.48
N ILE A 596 -2.37 33.78 -20.67
CA ILE A 596 -1.34 33.76 -21.70
C ILE A 596 -0.07 34.47 -21.22
N ALA A 597 -0.20 35.63 -20.53
CA ALA A 597 0.94 36.35 -19.99
C ALA A 597 1.69 35.50 -18.94
N GLY A 598 0.97 34.79 -18.08
CA GLY A 598 1.56 33.83 -17.12
C GLY A 598 2.30 32.67 -17.80
N SER A 599 1.70 32.08 -18.80
CA SER A 599 2.35 31.01 -19.62
C SER A 599 3.62 31.51 -20.30
N MET A 600 3.58 32.73 -20.87
CA MET A 600 4.76 33.35 -21.46
C MET A 600 5.84 33.66 -20.42
N ALA A 601 5.47 34.19 -19.26
CA ALA A 601 6.39 34.48 -18.16
C ALA A 601 7.17 33.19 -17.77
N PHE A 602 6.48 32.07 -17.63
CA PHE A 602 7.12 30.81 -17.30
C PHE A 602 8.12 30.38 -18.38
N LYS A 603 7.73 30.42 -19.65
CA LYS A 603 8.61 30.04 -20.77
C LYS A 603 9.84 30.94 -20.86
N ASP A 604 9.68 32.25 -20.71
CA ASP A 604 10.78 33.20 -20.71
C ASP A 604 11.72 33.04 -19.49
N ALA A 605 11.16 32.69 -18.34
CA ALA A 605 11.93 32.38 -17.13
C ALA A 605 12.77 31.13 -17.34
N MET A 606 12.17 30.04 -17.81
CA MET A 606 12.87 28.76 -18.00
C MET A 606 14.01 28.86 -19.01
N ALA A 607 13.90 29.67 -20.03
CA ALA A 607 15.01 29.95 -20.96
C ALA A 607 16.26 30.52 -20.26
N LYS A 608 16.12 31.13 -19.09
CA LYS A 608 17.20 31.79 -18.31
C LYS A 608 17.52 31.06 -16.99
N ALA A 609 16.64 30.17 -16.55
CA ALA A 609 16.70 29.54 -15.24
C ALA A 609 17.58 28.27 -15.16
N ASN A 610 18.29 27.94 -16.23
CA ASN A 610 19.07 26.72 -16.36
C ASN A 610 18.23 25.45 -16.10
N PRO A 611 17.29 25.14 -16.98
CA PRO A 611 16.43 23.97 -16.83
C PRO A 611 17.25 22.69 -16.98
N VAL A 612 16.89 21.67 -16.22
CA VAL A 612 17.54 20.36 -16.17
C VAL A 612 16.51 19.25 -16.19
N LEU A 613 16.87 18.09 -16.78
CA LEU A 613 16.06 16.90 -16.78
C LEU A 613 16.25 16.12 -15.48
N LEU A 614 15.16 15.61 -14.94
CA LEU A 614 15.14 14.73 -13.79
C LEU A 614 14.79 13.29 -14.22
N GLU A 615 15.51 12.33 -13.67
CA GLU A 615 15.24 10.91 -13.85
C GLU A 615 14.81 10.28 -12.52
N PRO A 616 13.89 9.30 -12.53
CA PRO A 616 13.52 8.57 -11.34
C PRO A 616 14.68 7.64 -10.90
N ILE A 617 15.05 7.75 -9.64
CA ILE A 617 16.04 6.90 -8.98
C ILE A 617 15.30 5.87 -8.15
N MET A 618 15.64 4.60 -8.36
CA MET A 618 15.08 3.48 -7.64
C MET A 618 16.02 3.04 -6.53
N LYS A 619 15.46 2.79 -5.35
CA LYS A 619 16.15 2.03 -4.30
C LYS A 619 16.05 0.55 -4.67
N VAL A 620 17.17 -0.04 -5.01
CA VAL A 620 17.28 -1.43 -5.44
C VAL A 620 17.93 -2.25 -4.35
N GLU A 621 17.34 -3.37 -4.03
CA GLU A 621 17.87 -4.35 -3.09
C GLU A 621 17.99 -5.69 -3.79
N VAL A 622 19.21 -6.22 -3.84
CA VAL A 622 19.51 -7.49 -4.49
C VAL A 622 19.98 -8.51 -3.46
N THR A 623 19.29 -9.63 -3.41
CA THR A 623 19.60 -10.76 -2.53
C THR A 623 20.22 -11.88 -3.35
N MET A 624 21.39 -12.36 -2.95
CA MET A 624 22.09 -13.42 -3.68
C MET A 624 22.98 -14.24 -2.74
N PRO A 625 23.40 -15.48 -3.14
CA PRO A 625 24.50 -16.17 -2.50
C PRO A 625 25.81 -15.37 -2.60
N GLU A 626 26.66 -15.45 -1.59
CA GLU A 626 27.91 -14.67 -1.47
C GLU A 626 28.83 -14.82 -2.69
N GLU A 627 28.84 -15.97 -3.34
CA GLU A 627 29.67 -16.24 -4.53
C GLU A 627 29.36 -15.32 -5.72
N TYR A 628 28.15 -14.71 -5.81
CA TYR A 628 27.72 -13.81 -6.88
C TYR A 628 27.82 -12.32 -6.50
N LEU A 629 28.29 -12.01 -5.30
CA LEU A 629 28.36 -10.63 -4.79
C LEU A 629 29.13 -9.70 -5.72
N GLY A 630 30.28 -10.15 -6.22
CA GLY A 630 31.14 -9.38 -7.12
C GLY A 630 30.45 -9.06 -8.45
N ASP A 631 29.76 -10.02 -9.05
CA ASP A 631 29.05 -9.86 -10.32
C ASP A 631 27.87 -8.90 -10.17
N VAL A 632 27.10 -9.01 -9.08
CA VAL A 632 25.97 -8.12 -8.78
C VAL A 632 26.43 -6.68 -8.55
N ILE A 633 27.48 -6.46 -7.75
CA ILE A 633 28.05 -5.12 -7.54
C ILE A 633 28.56 -4.54 -8.85
N GLY A 634 29.25 -5.35 -9.66
CA GLY A 634 29.74 -4.96 -10.97
C GLY A 634 28.62 -4.54 -11.91
N SER A 635 27.53 -5.32 -11.96
CA SER A 635 26.32 -5.03 -12.75
C SER A 635 25.65 -3.72 -12.30
N LEU A 636 25.43 -3.54 -11.00
CA LEU A 636 24.78 -2.32 -10.47
C LEU A 636 25.63 -1.07 -10.74
N ASN A 637 26.97 -1.15 -10.57
CA ASN A 637 27.86 -0.05 -10.91
C ASN A 637 27.86 0.30 -12.41
N ALA A 638 27.79 -0.71 -13.30
CA ALA A 638 27.67 -0.49 -14.73
C ALA A 638 26.35 0.22 -15.11
N LYS A 639 25.32 0.09 -14.28
CA LYS A 639 24.01 0.73 -14.41
C LYS A 639 23.93 2.10 -13.70
N ARG A 640 25.05 2.75 -13.48
CA ARG A 640 25.12 4.03 -12.76
C ARG A 640 24.60 3.95 -11.31
N GLY A 641 24.58 2.74 -10.73
CA GLY A 641 24.14 2.50 -9.37
C GLY A 641 25.11 3.06 -8.35
N GLN A 642 24.58 3.63 -7.29
CA GLN A 642 25.33 4.05 -6.10
C GLN A 642 25.06 3.06 -4.99
N ILE A 643 26.06 2.24 -4.64
CA ILE A 643 25.92 1.26 -3.55
C ILE A 643 25.77 2.01 -2.23
N GLU A 644 24.67 1.75 -1.52
CA GLU A 644 24.38 2.31 -0.20
C GLU A 644 24.99 1.45 0.92
N GLY A 645 24.83 0.13 0.79
CA GLY A 645 25.29 -0.80 1.82
C GLY A 645 25.16 -2.26 1.41
N MET A 646 25.70 -3.12 2.26
CA MET A 646 25.66 -4.57 2.13
C MET A 646 25.47 -5.19 3.49
N ASP A 647 24.62 -6.21 3.59
CA ASP A 647 24.39 -6.96 4.82
C ASP A 647 24.46 -8.46 4.58
N ASP A 648 24.79 -9.17 5.64
CA ASP A 648 24.70 -10.63 5.68
C ASP A 648 23.28 -11.06 5.99
N ILE A 649 22.78 -12.03 5.24
CA ILE A 649 21.49 -12.67 5.48
C ILE A 649 21.68 -14.19 5.59
N GLY A 650 20.76 -14.87 6.23
CA GLY A 650 20.81 -16.34 6.39
C GLY A 650 20.95 -17.05 5.04
N GLY A 651 22.21 -17.41 4.69
CA GLY A 651 22.55 -18.12 3.46
C GLY A 651 22.89 -17.26 2.25
N GLY A 652 23.22 -15.98 2.44
CA GLY A 652 23.62 -15.08 1.35
C GLY A 652 23.97 -13.67 1.78
N LYS A 653 23.96 -12.77 0.81
CA LYS A 653 24.21 -11.33 0.96
C LYS A 653 23.05 -10.54 0.40
N ILE A 654 22.85 -9.34 0.94
CA ILE A 654 21.98 -8.32 0.37
C ILE A 654 22.82 -7.11 -0.02
N VAL A 655 22.59 -6.56 -1.21
CA VAL A 655 23.20 -5.32 -1.69
C VAL A 655 22.10 -4.30 -1.90
N ARG A 656 22.26 -3.11 -1.31
CA ARG A 656 21.37 -1.96 -1.52
C ARG A 656 22.07 -0.93 -2.38
N ALA A 657 21.36 -0.42 -3.37
CA ALA A 657 21.87 0.61 -4.26
C ALA A 657 20.78 1.55 -4.74
N PHE A 658 21.16 2.78 -5.08
CA PHE A 658 20.31 3.72 -5.81
C PHE A 658 20.67 3.67 -7.28
N VAL A 659 19.70 3.26 -8.13
CA VAL A 659 19.93 3.06 -9.57
C VAL A 659 18.85 3.79 -10.37
N PRO A 660 19.22 4.51 -11.46
CA PRO A 660 18.24 5.10 -12.35
C PRO A 660 17.33 4.05 -12.98
N LEU A 661 16.02 4.30 -13.01
CA LEU A 661 15.04 3.37 -13.56
C LEU A 661 15.35 2.95 -15.00
N ALA A 662 15.82 3.90 -15.83
CA ALA A 662 16.20 3.63 -17.21
C ALA A 662 17.22 2.50 -17.40
N GLU A 663 18.07 2.28 -16.40
CA GLU A 663 19.11 1.24 -16.42
C GLU A 663 18.60 -0.12 -15.88
N MET A 664 17.41 -0.15 -15.29
CA MET A 664 16.88 -1.34 -14.63
C MET A 664 15.98 -2.19 -15.54
N PHE A 665 15.61 -1.70 -16.72
CA PHE A 665 14.82 -2.49 -17.66
C PHE A 665 15.54 -3.77 -18.06
N GLY A 666 14.85 -4.91 -17.93
CA GLY A 666 15.42 -6.23 -18.21
C GLY A 666 16.36 -6.78 -17.14
N TYR A 667 16.57 -6.07 -16.03
CA TYR A 667 17.50 -6.50 -14.96
C TYR A 667 17.12 -7.86 -14.36
N SER A 668 15.85 -8.21 -14.28
CA SER A 668 15.40 -9.53 -13.80
C SER A 668 16.05 -10.67 -14.59
N THR A 669 16.08 -10.57 -15.90
CA THR A 669 16.69 -11.57 -16.78
C THR A 669 18.21 -11.61 -16.63
N GLU A 670 18.84 -10.46 -16.55
CA GLU A 670 20.28 -10.31 -16.34
C GLU A 670 20.70 -10.93 -14.99
N LEU A 671 20.01 -10.59 -13.90
CA LEU A 671 20.28 -11.11 -12.57
C LEU A 671 20.11 -12.63 -12.50
N ARG A 672 19.03 -13.17 -13.06
CA ARG A 672 18.81 -14.63 -13.12
C ARG A 672 19.92 -15.34 -13.91
N SER A 673 20.36 -14.77 -15.01
CA SER A 673 21.45 -15.32 -15.82
C SER A 673 22.78 -15.32 -15.05
N SER A 674 23.15 -14.21 -14.41
CA SER A 674 24.42 -14.05 -13.68
C SER A 674 24.47 -14.83 -12.37
N THR A 675 23.32 -15.11 -11.74
CA THR A 675 23.23 -15.80 -10.44
C THR A 675 22.69 -17.25 -10.55
N GLN A 676 22.60 -17.80 -11.77
CA GLN A 676 22.03 -19.12 -12.02
C GLN A 676 20.62 -19.31 -11.43
N GLY A 677 19.80 -18.25 -11.48
CA GLY A 677 18.45 -18.24 -10.97
C GLY A 677 18.33 -18.10 -9.44
N ARG A 678 19.43 -17.91 -8.71
CA ARG A 678 19.46 -17.82 -7.24
C ARG A 678 19.42 -16.39 -6.71
N GLY A 679 19.54 -15.37 -7.57
CA GLY A 679 19.42 -13.97 -7.20
C GLY A 679 17.98 -13.48 -7.33
N ASN A 680 17.54 -12.71 -6.35
CA ASN A 680 16.28 -11.96 -6.39
C ASN A 680 16.56 -10.47 -6.19
N TYR A 681 15.70 -9.62 -6.74
CA TYR A 681 15.78 -8.19 -6.45
C TYR A 681 14.39 -7.60 -6.25
N SER A 682 14.38 -6.50 -5.55
CA SER A 682 13.24 -5.58 -5.46
C SER A 682 13.72 -4.17 -5.74
N MET A 683 12.85 -3.33 -6.27
CA MET A 683 13.14 -1.93 -6.47
C MET A 683 11.93 -1.08 -6.14
N PHE A 684 12.19 0.10 -5.55
CA PHE A 684 11.17 1.05 -5.13
C PHE A 684 11.55 2.43 -5.65
N PHE A 685 10.56 3.21 -6.03
CA PHE A 685 10.82 4.61 -6.33
C PHE A 685 11.29 5.32 -5.06
N GLU A 686 12.42 6.01 -5.16
CA GLU A 686 12.99 6.76 -4.03
C GLU A 686 12.85 8.26 -4.22
N ARG A 687 13.33 8.77 -5.35
CA ARG A 687 13.32 10.21 -5.65
C ARG A 687 13.56 10.48 -7.13
N TYR A 688 13.29 11.70 -7.55
CA TYR A 688 13.82 12.27 -8.78
C TYR A 688 15.19 12.89 -8.54
N ALA A 689 16.14 12.66 -9.44
CA ALA A 689 17.46 13.26 -9.41
C ALA A 689 17.83 13.82 -10.79
N GLN A 690 18.70 14.82 -10.80
CA GLN A 690 19.19 15.43 -12.04
C GLN A 690 19.94 14.41 -12.89
N CYS A 691 19.57 14.30 -14.16
CA CYS A 691 20.28 13.49 -15.14
C CYS A 691 21.70 14.01 -15.40
N PRO A 692 22.66 13.11 -15.64
CA PRO A 692 23.90 13.49 -16.30
C PRO A 692 23.63 14.17 -17.63
N LYS A 693 24.46 15.15 -18.00
CA LYS A 693 24.27 15.96 -19.21
C LYS A 693 24.17 15.11 -20.50
N SER A 694 24.96 14.05 -20.61
CA SER A 694 24.94 13.10 -21.71
C SER A 694 23.60 12.35 -21.83
N VAL A 695 22.98 11.99 -20.70
CA VAL A 695 21.68 11.32 -20.65
C VAL A 695 20.59 12.32 -21.02
N GLN A 696 20.61 13.52 -20.50
CA GLN A 696 19.69 14.59 -20.83
C GLN A 696 19.67 14.88 -22.33
N GLU A 697 20.84 15.06 -22.95
CA GLU A 697 20.97 15.32 -24.39
C GLU A 697 20.40 14.16 -25.23
N LYS A 698 20.66 12.92 -24.82
CA LYS A 698 20.13 11.72 -25.49
C LYS A 698 18.60 11.67 -25.41
N VAL A 699 18.03 11.82 -24.23
CA VAL A 699 16.58 11.75 -23.99
C VAL A 699 15.83 12.84 -24.77
N ILE A 700 16.34 14.08 -24.77
CA ILE A 700 15.75 15.19 -25.52
C ILE A 700 15.82 14.94 -27.04
N ALA A 701 16.95 14.41 -27.53
CA ALA A 701 17.11 14.10 -28.95
C ALA A 701 16.21 12.94 -29.42
N GLU A 702 15.94 11.96 -28.58
CA GLU A 702 15.03 10.85 -28.87
C GLU A 702 13.58 11.31 -28.98
N LYS A 703 13.18 12.25 -28.13
CA LYS A 703 11.81 12.80 -28.16
C LYS A 703 11.57 13.79 -29.30
N SER A 704 12.63 14.35 -29.85
CA SER A 704 12.56 15.28 -31.01
C SER A 704 12.45 14.58 -32.38
N LYS A 705 12.57 13.25 -32.38
CA LYS A 705 12.41 12.40 -33.57
C LYS A 705 10.98 11.89 -33.71
#